data_8bcd935d3227ee46fe84f012ca6d6030
#
_entry.id   8bcd935d3227ee46fe84f012ca6d6030
#
_cell.length_a   1.000
_cell.length_b   1.000
_cell.length_c   1.000
_cell.angle_alpha   90.00
_cell.angle_beta   90.00
_cell.angle_gamma   90.00
#
_symmetry.space_group_name_H-M   'P 1'
#
loop_
_entity.id
_entity.type
_entity.pdbx_description
1 polymer ?
#
loop_
_entity_poly.entity_id
_entity_poly.type
_entity_poly.pdbx_seq_one_letter_code
_entity_poly.pdbx_strand_id
1 'polypeptide(L)'
;MSDTVLIIDGHSMAFRAFYALPPDNFVTATGQHTNAVYGFVSMLTRLLETEKPTHVAVAFDVSRHSFRTEEYPQYKGTRDATPEEFKGQVELIREVLDAMGIVSLSREGFEADDILATLAYRAGNDGARVLVVSGDRDSFQTVTDNVTVLYPGTGPGDLRRMTPQAVEEKYGVPPQRYPEIAAIVGETSDNLPGVPGVGPKTAAQWINKYDGLDNLLARADEIGGKRGAALREHIDDVVRNRRLNRLLTDMDLEVSPSDLARRPTDIAAIDRLFDSLEFGRLRQKVRDVSGIGMGEGHVNEAPEPVADVEISVSLADDSCDIAQWARAHSPLAVLIEGDTRPTRGDVTRLVLASDSEALVIDPVELSPKQEEALGEVLATASSLIVHDAKGARHALASRGWTLGDVEFDTMLAAYLAHPDQRSHKLEDVLSRVLGVVIEEEEGDPDALFAVGDMGVGPSAAQVRVGKLAAHLHPLAQTLRSRLEESSEATLLTDMEMPLSVLLGQMEDIGIAADTGVLDGLSDELGKAVDAAREGAWAAAGREVNLSSPKQLQELLFDHFGLPKTKKTKTGYTTNAEALADLHAKTADEGGAGHEFLGFLLTHRDRIKLKQMVDSLSATVASDGRIHTTFSQVAAATGRLASSDPNLQNIPARSADGMRIRGAFVAGEGFESLMSADYSQIEMRLMAHLSGDEALIEAFNSGEDLHRTMASMVFGTPVAEVSAEERSRIKATSYGLAYGLSSYGLAAQLGIPVPEAAALRDRYFERFGKVRDYLEGLVAQARADGYTQTMFGRRRYLPDLRSSNRQRREMAERAALNAPIQGSAADIVKIAMMNVVDALSQAGLTSRLLVQIHDELLLEVAPGEATALEAIVRDKMATPVELSVPLDVAVGIGRSWQLAAH
;
A
#
# COMPACT_ATOMS: atom_id res chain seq x y z
N MET A 1 9.01 -40.13 -10.72
CA MET A 1 7.61 -39.75 -11.00
C MET A 1 7.66 -39.05 -12.35
N SER A 2 6.67 -39.26 -13.21
CA SER A 2 6.61 -38.52 -14.47
C SER A 2 6.35 -37.05 -14.19
N ASP A 3 7.04 -36.15 -14.90
CA ASP A 3 6.85 -34.73 -14.74
C ASP A 3 5.41 -34.32 -15.00
N THR A 4 4.87 -33.44 -14.14
CA THR A 4 3.54 -32.87 -14.34
C THR A 4 3.73 -31.39 -14.69
N VAL A 5 3.29 -31.00 -15.88
CA VAL A 5 3.40 -29.64 -16.42
C VAL A 5 2.03 -28.98 -16.38
N LEU A 6 1.92 -27.86 -15.68
CA LEU A 6 0.71 -27.03 -15.58
C LEU A 6 0.90 -25.76 -16.41
N ILE A 7 0.03 -25.53 -17.38
CA ILE A 7 0.10 -24.37 -18.28
C ILE A 7 -1.24 -23.63 -18.21
N ILE A 8 -1.19 -22.33 -17.92
CA ILE A 8 -2.38 -21.53 -17.58
C ILE A 8 -2.52 -20.35 -18.56
N ASP A 9 -3.73 -20.15 -19.07
CA ASP A 9 -4.14 -18.95 -19.77
C ASP A 9 -4.36 -17.82 -18.76
N GLY A 10 -3.37 -16.91 -18.68
CA GLY A 10 -3.33 -15.84 -17.70
C GLY A 10 -4.46 -14.81 -17.85
N HIS A 11 -4.75 -14.38 -19.09
CA HIS A 11 -5.80 -13.40 -19.32
C HIS A 11 -7.20 -13.99 -19.09
N SER A 12 -7.49 -15.18 -19.63
CA SER A 12 -8.78 -15.83 -19.45
C SER A 12 -9.09 -16.04 -17.96
N MET A 13 -8.10 -16.48 -17.20
CA MET A 13 -8.28 -16.73 -15.77
C MET A 13 -8.34 -15.46 -14.94
N ALA A 14 -7.58 -14.40 -15.31
CA ALA A 14 -7.66 -13.09 -14.65
C ALA A 14 -9.03 -12.42 -14.87
N PHE A 15 -9.58 -12.47 -16.09
CA PHE A 15 -10.92 -11.96 -16.36
C PHE A 15 -12.00 -12.74 -15.61
N ARG A 16 -11.86 -14.08 -15.56
CA ARG A 16 -12.79 -14.90 -14.77
C ARG A 16 -12.76 -14.53 -13.28
N ALA A 17 -11.59 -14.35 -12.71
CA ALA A 17 -11.43 -13.91 -11.33
C ALA A 17 -12.06 -12.52 -11.11
N PHE A 18 -11.85 -11.61 -12.06
CA PHE A 18 -12.40 -10.26 -12.01
C PHE A 18 -13.93 -10.25 -11.95
N TYR A 19 -14.59 -11.02 -12.81
CA TYR A 19 -16.06 -11.09 -12.84
C TYR A 19 -16.68 -11.96 -11.73
N ALA A 20 -15.90 -12.82 -11.09
CA ALA A 20 -16.37 -13.65 -9.98
C ALA A 20 -16.40 -12.89 -8.63
N LEU A 21 -15.59 -11.84 -8.48
CA LEU A 21 -15.43 -11.08 -7.24
C LEU A 21 -15.81 -9.61 -7.47
N PRO A 22 -16.72 -9.03 -6.67
CA PRO A 22 -17.12 -7.63 -6.81
C PRO A 22 -15.90 -6.68 -6.63
N PRO A 23 -15.58 -5.81 -7.62
CA PRO A 23 -14.40 -4.95 -7.56
C PRO A 23 -14.40 -4.03 -6.34
N ASP A 24 -15.56 -3.53 -5.93
CA ASP A 24 -15.69 -2.59 -4.82
C ASP A 24 -15.26 -3.15 -3.46
N ASN A 25 -15.26 -4.48 -3.30
CA ASN A 25 -14.82 -5.17 -2.08
C ASN A 25 -13.30 -5.42 -2.05
N PHE A 26 -12.59 -5.12 -3.13
CA PHE A 26 -11.17 -5.40 -3.30
C PHE A 26 -10.45 -4.14 -3.81
N VAL A 27 -10.51 -3.07 -3.02
CA VAL A 27 -9.85 -1.80 -3.31
C VAL A 27 -8.87 -1.49 -2.18
N THR A 28 -7.60 -1.32 -2.51
CA THR A 28 -6.60 -0.90 -1.51
C THR A 28 -6.84 0.53 -1.06
N ALA A 29 -6.29 0.91 0.09
CA ALA A 29 -6.32 2.29 0.59
C ALA A 29 -5.78 3.34 -0.42
N THR A 30 -5.01 2.90 -1.42
CA THR A 30 -4.52 3.75 -2.53
C THR A 30 -5.45 3.81 -3.74
N GLY A 31 -6.61 3.14 -3.68
CA GLY A 31 -7.59 3.08 -4.77
C GLY A 31 -7.27 2.08 -5.89
N GLN A 32 -6.32 1.15 -5.70
CA GLN A 32 -6.01 0.09 -6.65
C GLN A 32 -7.01 -1.07 -6.47
N HIS A 33 -7.72 -1.44 -7.54
CA HIS A 33 -8.54 -2.65 -7.54
C HIS A 33 -7.66 -3.91 -7.61
N THR A 34 -8.00 -4.94 -6.83
CA THR A 34 -7.17 -6.14 -6.64
C THR A 34 -7.96 -7.46 -6.74
N ASN A 35 -9.25 -7.41 -7.07
CA ASN A 35 -10.14 -8.57 -7.13
C ASN A 35 -9.66 -9.65 -8.12
N ALA A 36 -9.18 -9.26 -9.31
CA ALA A 36 -8.64 -10.22 -10.27
C ALA A 36 -7.35 -10.87 -9.77
N VAL A 37 -6.46 -10.10 -9.13
CA VAL A 37 -5.22 -10.63 -8.53
C VAL A 37 -5.55 -11.63 -7.44
N TYR A 38 -6.43 -11.27 -6.51
CA TYR A 38 -6.86 -12.13 -5.40
C TYR A 38 -7.45 -13.45 -5.90
N GLY A 39 -8.42 -13.36 -6.83
CA GLY A 39 -9.08 -14.53 -7.36
C GLY A 39 -8.14 -15.42 -8.19
N PHE A 40 -7.24 -14.82 -8.99
CA PHE A 40 -6.24 -15.55 -9.78
C PHE A 40 -5.28 -16.33 -8.88
N VAL A 41 -4.69 -15.65 -7.88
CA VAL A 41 -3.74 -16.29 -6.96
C VAL A 41 -4.41 -17.37 -6.10
N SER A 42 -5.65 -17.12 -5.63
CA SER A 42 -6.43 -18.14 -4.91
C SER A 42 -6.68 -19.40 -5.73
N MET A 43 -6.95 -19.25 -7.01
CA MET A 43 -7.14 -20.38 -7.91
C MET A 43 -5.81 -21.09 -8.23
N LEU A 44 -4.73 -20.31 -8.45
CA LEU A 44 -3.39 -20.83 -8.68
C LEU A 44 -2.90 -21.67 -7.49
N THR A 45 -3.01 -21.15 -6.26
CA THR A 45 -2.61 -21.88 -5.04
C THR A 45 -3.37 -23.20 -4.92
N ARG A 46 -4.69 -23.20 -5.17
CA ARG A 46 -5.49 -24.42 -5.18
C ARG A 46 -5.03 -25.42 -6.24
N LEU A 47 -4.68 -24.95 -7.44
CA LEU A 47 -4.15 -25.82 -8.50
C LEU A 47 -2.80 -26.45 -8.13
N LEU A 48 -1.91 -25.64 -7.54
CA LEU A 48 -0.62 -26.13 -7.04
C LEU A 48 -0.78 -27.20 -5.97
N GLU A 49 -1.72 -27.00 -5.06
CA GLU A 49 -2.03 -27.92 -3.96
C GLU A 49 -2.64 -29.23 -4.46
N THR A 50 -3.60 -29.14 -5.40
CA THR A 50 -4.38 -30.29 -5.88
C THR A 50 -3.60 -31.12 -6.90
N GLU A 51 -2.96 -30.48 -7.88
CA GLU A 51 -2.29 -31.14 -9.01
C GLU A 51 -0.81 -31.41 -8.78
N LYS A 52 -0.19 -30.71 -7.82
CA LYS A 52 1.23 -30.81 -7.42
C LYS A 52 2.18 -30.79 -8.62
N PRO A 53 2.09 -29.78 -9.52
CA PRO A 53 2.90 -29.77 -10.73
C PRO A 53 4.37 -29.49 -10.39
N THR A 54 5.29 -30.13 -11.15
CA THR A 54 6.74 -29.88 -11.09
C THR A 54 7.16 -28.68 -11.94
N HIS A 55 6.40 -28.43 -13.02
CA HIS A 55 6.64 -27.37 -13.99
C HIS A 55 5.38 -26.51 -14.15
N VAL A 56 5.52 -25.21 -14.14
CA VAL A 56 4.39 -24.27 -14.25
C VAL A 56 4.74 -23.10 -15.15
N ALA A 57 3.82 -22.79 -16.07
CA ALA A 57 3.89 -21.57 -16.88
C ALA A 57 2.54 -20.90 -16.98
N VAL A 58 2.54 -19.57 -17.08
CA VAL A 58 1.36 -18.75 -17.33
C VAL A 58 1.59 -17.92 -18.58
N ALA A 59 0.74 -18.09 -19.60
CA ALA A 59 0.85 -17.32 -20.84
C ALA A 59 -0.12 -16.12 -20.83
N PHE A 60 0.35 -14.99 -21.38
CA PHE A 60 -0.43 -13.77 -21.48
C PHE A 60 -0.37 -13.19 -22.90
N ASP A 61 -1.47 -12.62 -23.37
CA ASP A 61 -1.46 -11.80 -24.57
C ASP A 61 -0.68 -10.51 -24.37
N VAL A 62 0.08 -10.08 -25.37
CA VAL A 62 0.79 -8.79 -25.36
C VAL A 62 -0.19 -7.67 -25.71
N SER A 63 -1.02 -7.88 -26.72
CA SER A 63 -1.98 -6.92 -27.24
C SER A 63 -3.15 -7.62 -27.93
N ARG A 64 -4.15 -6.86 -28.37
CA ARG A 64 -5.22 -7.40 -29.23
C ARG A 64 -4.78 -7.65 -30.68
N HIS A 65 -3.54 -7.31 -31.03
CA HIS A 65 -2.99 -7.46 -32.37
C HIS A 65 -2.26 -8.79 -32.48
N SER A 66 -2.75 -9.66 -33.35
CA SER A 66 -2.17 -10.96 -33.67
C SER A 66 -2.26 -11.24 -35.18
N PHE A 67 -1.57 -12.24 -35.68
CA PHE A 67 -1.70 -12.65 -37.09
C PHE A 67 -3.16 -12.91 -37.50
N ARG A 68 -4.04 -13.32 -36.56
CA ARG A 68 -5.46 -13.52 -36.77
C ARG A 68 -6.18 -12.20 -37.08
N THR A 69 -5.84 -11.13 -36.37
CA THR A 69 -6.40 -9.79 -36.62
C THR A 69 -5.84 -9.15 -37.88
N GLU A 70 -4.61 -9.50 -38.29
CA GLU A 70 -4.05 -9.08 -39.58
C GLU A 70 -4.79 -9.74 -40.74
N GLU A 71 -5.08 -11.05 -40.62
CA GLU A 71 -5.79 -11.81 -41.64
C GLU A 71 -7.29 -11.45 -41.70
N TYR A 72 -7.93 -11.27 -40.54
CA TYR A 72 -9.35 -10.92 -40.44
C TYR A 72 -9.53 -9.77 -39.44
N PRO A 73 -9.56 -8.52 -39.89
CA PRO A 73 -9.64 -7.33 -39.00
C PRO A 73 -10.86 -7.28 -38.08
N GLN A 74 -11.91 -8.06 -38.40
CA GLN A 74 -13.12 -8.17 -37.57
C GLN A 74 -13.00 -9.22 -36.46
N TYR A 75 -11.93 -10.01 -36.43
CA TYR A 75 -11.66 -11.03 -35.44
C TYR A 75 -11.64 -10.40 -34.03
N LYS A 76 -12.44 -10.94 -33.10
CA LYS A 76 -12.64 -10.40 -31.73
C LYS A 76 -13.08 -8.94 -31.68
N GLY A 77 -13.56 -8.36 -32.82
CA GLY A 77 -13.92 -6.94 -32.93
C GLY A 77 -15.17 -6.53 -32.14
N THR A 78 -15.98 -7.48 -31.70
CA THR A 78 -17.19 -7.26 -30.89
C THR A 78 -16.93 -7.28 -29.38
N ARG A 79 -15.70 -7.57 -28.95
CA ARG A 79 -15.37 -7.60 -27.52
C ARG A 79 -15.36 -6.19 -26.94
N ASP A 80 -16.03 -6.02 -25.80
CA ASP A 80 -16.08 -4.77 -25.06
C ASP A 80 -14.68 -4.26 -24.67
N ALA A 81 -14.59 -2.97 -24.38
CA ALA A 81 -13.38 -2.39 -23.82
C ALA A 81 -13.07 -3.03 -22.46
N THR A 82 -11.79 -3.20 -22.16
CA THR A 82 -11.35 -3.72 -20.86
C THR A 82 -11.86 -2.78 -19.75
N PRO A 83 -12.54 -3.29 -18.71
CA PRO A 83 -12.99 -2.50 -17.57
C PRO A 83 -11.84 -1.71 -16.94
N GLU A 84 -12.14 -0.50 -16.48
CA GLU A 84 -11.11 0.36 -15.86
C GLU A 84 -10.52 -0.29 -14.60
N GLU A 85 -11.37 -0.91 -13.80
CA GLU A 85 -11.04 -1.60 -12.56
C GLU A 85 -10.11 -2.82 -12.79
N PHE A 86 -10.13 -3.38 -14.00
CA PHE A 86 -9.23 -4.50 -14.37
C PHE A 86 -7.83 -4.04 -14.74
N LYS A 87 -7.67 -2.78 -15.16
CA LYS A 87 -6.38 -2.28 -15.66
C LYS A 87 -5.31 -2.25 -14.55
N GLY A 88 -4.12 -2.71 -14.90
CA GLY A 88 -2.99 -2.83 -13.96
C GLY A 88 -2.98 -4.13 -13.16
N GLN A 89 -4.09 -4.89 -13.12
CA GLN A 89 -4.14 -6.12 -12.34
C GLN A 89 -3.35 -7.28 -12.99
N VAL A 90 -3.21 -7.30 -14.32
CA VAL A 90 -2.40 -8.30 -15.02
C VAL A 90 -0.91 -8.14 -14.71
N GLU A 91 -0.43 -6.91 -14.64
CA GLU A 91 0.94 -6.59 -14.25
C GLU A 91 1.22 -7.06 -12.81
N LEU A 92 0.26 -6.81 -11.89
CA LEU A 92 0.36 -7.28 -10.50
C LEU A 92 0.36 -8.82 -10.42
N ILE A 93 -0.46 -9.51 -11.22
CA ILE A 93 -0.44 -10.98 -11.31
C ILE A 93 0.95 -11.46 -11.76
N ARG A 94 1.55 -10.84 -12.77
CA ARG A 94 2.91 -11.20 -13.23
C ARG A 94 3.96 -11.00 -12.15
N GLU A 95 3.86 -9.95 -11.35
CA GLU A 95 4.77 -9.71 -10.23
C GLU A 95 4.64 -10.79 -9.14
N VAL A 96 3.40 -11.20 -8.82
CA VAL A 96 3.16 -12.31 -7.89
C VAL A 96 3.72 -13.62 -8.45
N LEU A 97 3.53 -13.90 -9.73
CA LEU A 97 4.07 -15.10 -10.39
C LEU A 97 5.60 -15.12 -10.35
N ASP A 98 6.25 -14.00 -10.64
CA ASP A 98 7.72 -13.90 -10.57
C ASP A 98 8.23 -14.14 -9.14
N ALA A 99 7.57 -13.52 -8.13
CA ALA A 99 7.88 -13.77 -6.73
C ALA A 99 7.62 -15.22 -6.31
N MET A 100 6.62 -15.91 -6.90
CA MET A 100 6.37 -17.35 -6.69
C MET A 100 7.34 -18.25 -7.48
N GLY A 101 8.28 -17.70 -8.23
CA GLY A 101 9.21 -18.44 -9.07
C GLY A 101 8.57 -19.15 -10.27
N ILE A 102 7.41 -18.65 -10.74
CA ILE A 102 6.63 -19.19 -11.85
C ILE A 102 6.90 -18.40 -13.14
N VAL A 103 7.12 -19.10 -14.23
CA VAL A 103 7.45 -18.50 -15.53
C VAL A 103 6.22 -17.86 -16.17
N SER A 104 6.30 -16.57 -16.49
CA SER A 104 5.32 -15.83 -17.27
C SER A 104 5.79 -15.67 -18.71
N LEU A 105 4.95 -16.03 -19.67
CA LEU A 105 5.27 -16.02 -21.10
C LEU A 105 4.35 -15.08 -21.86
N SER A 106 4.90 -14.45 -22.90
CA SER A 106 4.12 -13.69 -23.88
C SER A 106 4.94 -13.52 -25.17
N ARG A 107 4.27 -13.46 -26.33
CA ARG A 107 4.93 -13.27 -27.63
C ARG A 107 4.18 -12.26 -28.47
N GLU A 108 4.87 -11.25 -28.97
CA GLU A 108 4.26 -10.25 -29.85
C GLU A 108 3.78 -10.88 -31.18
N GLY A 109 2.58 -10.50 -31.62
CA GLY A 109 1.97 -11.02 -32.85
C GLY A 109 1.25 -12.36 -32.69
N PHE A 110 1.29 -12.98 -31.53
CA PHE A 110 0.64 -14.27 -31.23
C PHE A 110 -0.25 -14.14 -29.99
N GLU A 111 -1.21 -15.08 -29.88
CA GLU A 111 -2.09 -15.16 -28.73
C GLU A 111 -1.55 -16.16 -27.68
N ALA A 112 -1.96 -15.99 -26.41
CA ALA A 112 -1.58 -16.86 -25.31
C ALA A 112 -1.92 -18.33 -25.62
N ASP A 113 -3.05 -18.61 -26.29
CA ASP A 113 -3.50 -19.94 -26.65
C ASP A 113 -2.52 -20.67 -27.60
N ASP A 114 -1.82 -19.95 -28.49
CA ASP A 114 -0.78 -20.53 -29.34
C ASP A 114 0.45 -20.96 -28.52
N ILE A 115 0.82 -20.15 -27.52
CA ILE A 115 1.91 -20.50 -26.58
C ILE A 115 1.52 -21.76 -25.77
N LEU A 116 0.29 -21.77 -25.23
CA LEU A 116 -0.24 -22.92 -24.48
C LEU A 116 -0.21 -24.20 -25.33
N ALA A 117 -0.72 -24.14 -26.58
CA ALA A 117 -0.78 -25.28 -27.48
C ALA A 117 0.63 -25.78 -27.86
N THR A 118 1.57 -24.87 -28.11
CA THR A 118 2.96 -25.24 -28.43
C THR A 118 3.64 -25.94 -27.25
N LEU A 119 3.51 -25.40 -26.04
CA LEU A 119 4.09 -26.02 -24.84
C LEU A 119 3.43 -27.34 -24.51
N ALA A 120 2.09 -27.44 -24.61
CA ALA A 120 1.35 -28.67 -24.36
C ALA A 120 1.75 -29.79 -25.34
N TYR A 121 1.93 -29.41 -26.62
CA TYR A 121 2.37 -30.37 -27.65
C TYR A 121 3.80 -30.86 -27.38
N ARG A 122 4.74 -29.97 -27.06
CA ARG A 122 6.14 -30.33 -26.75
C ARG A 122 6.21 -31.21 -25.50
N ALA A 123 5.66 -30.77 -24.38
CA ALA A 123 5.71 -31.52 -23.12
C ALA A 123 4.97 -32.85 -23.19
N GLY A 124 3.83 -32.91 -23.90
CA GLY A 124 3.07 -34.16 -24.10
C GLY A 124 3.84 -35.18 -24.93
N ASN A 125 4.57 -34.73 -25.96
CA ASN A 125 5.42 -35.61 -26.77
C ASN A 125 6.66 -36.11 -26.03
N ASP A 126 7.17 -35.30 -25.08
CA ASP A 126 8.26 -35.70 -24.18
C ASP A 126 7.77 -36.71 -23.09
N GLY A 127 6.48 -37.06 -23.09
CA GLY A 127 5.89 -38.03 -22.17
C GLY A 127 5.48 -37.46 -20.82
N ALA A 128 5.50 -36.14 -20.61
CA ALA A 128 5.01 -35.50 -19.41
C ALA A 128 3.47 -35.50 -19.33
N ARG A 129 2.94 -35.57 -18.13
CA ARG A 129 1.52 -35.29 -17.88
C ARG A 129 1.27 -33.79 -17.95
N VAL A 130 0.48 -33.34 -18.91
CA VAL A 130 0.21 -31.91 -19.14
C VAL A 130 -1.22 -31.55 -18.75
N LEU A 131 -1.35 -30.46 -17.97
CA LEU A 131 -2.62 -29.88 -17.59
C LEU A 131 -2.68 -28.44 -18.15
N VAL A 132 -3.62 -28.20 -19.05
CA VAL A 132 -3.86 -26.88 -19.66
C VAL A 132 -5.09 -26.25 -19.00
N VAL A 133 -4.94 -25.11 -18.37
CA VAL A 133 -6.06 -24.36 -17.77
C VAL A 133 -6.43 -23.21 -18.71
N SER A 134 -7.56 -23.34 -19.39
CA SER A 134 -8.08 -22.30 -20.28
C SER A 134 -9.61 -22.30 -20.29
N GLY A 135 -10.20 -21.09 -20.34
CA GLY A 135 -11.63 -20.88 -20.57
C GLY A 135 -12.03 -20.92 -22.04
N ASP A 136 -11.06 -21.01 -22.94
CA ASP A 136 -11.32 -21.11 -24.38
C ASP A 136 -11.52 -22.57 -24.83
N ARG A 137 -12.55 -22.77 -25.64
CA ARG A 137 -12.86 -24.09 -26.17
C ARG A 137 -11.89 -24.56 -27.26
N ASP A 138 -11.21 -23.62 -27.89
CA ASP A 138 -10.20 -23.95 -28.90
C ASP A 138 -9.04 -24.75 -28.29
N SER A 139 -8.79 -24.61 -27.00
CA SER A 139 -7.83 -25.41 -26.24
C SER A 139 -8.14 -26.93 -26.29
N PHE A 140 -9.39 -27.36 -26.58
CA PHE A 140 -9.76 -28.79 -26.67
C PHE A 140 -9.04 -29.54 -27.80
N GLN A 141 -8.58 -28.86 -28.86
CA GLN A 141 -7.78 -29.47 -29.93
C GLN A 141 -6.41 -29.98 -29.45
N THR A 142 -5.92 -29.48 -28.28
CA THR A 142 -4.65 -29.90 -27.70
C THR A 142 -4.74 -31.19 -26.87
N VAL A 143 -5.96 -31.65 -26.58
CA VAL A 143 -6.20 -32.82 -25.73
C VAL A 143 -5.68 -34.10 -26.38
N THR A 144 -4.87 -34.84 -25.62
CA THR A 144 -4.32 -36.16 -25.97
C THR A 144 -4.34 -37.08 -24.75
N ASP A 145 -3.80 -38.28 -24.84
CA ASP A 145 -3.65 -39.17 -23.68
C ASP A 145 -2.75 -38.55 -22.58
N ASN A 146 -1.78 -37.70 -22.97
CA ASN A 146 -0.87 -37.02 -22.04
C ASN A 146 -1.32 -35.58 -21.69
N VAL A 147 -2.23 -34.99 -22.45
CA VAL A 147 -2.69 -33.60 -22.30
C VAL A 147 -4.17 -33.57 -21.93
N THR A 148 -4.48 -33.01 -20.75
CA THR A 148 -5.85 -32.80 -20.27
C THR A 148 -6.11 -31.29 -20.14
N VAL A 149 -7.23 -30.81 -20.68
CA VAL A 149 -7.67 -29.42 -20.47
C VAL A 149 -8.55 -29.35 -19.22
N LEU A 150 -8.19 -28.47 -18.29
CA LEU A 150 -8.98 -28.11 -17.13
C LEU A 150 -9.86 -26.92 -17.51
N TYR A 151 -11.10 -27.20 -17.89
CA TYR A 151 -12.05 -26.22 -18.40
C TYR A 151 -12.93 -25.69 -17.27
N PRO A 152 -13.09 -24.38 -17.09
CA PRO A 152 -13.91 -23.81 -16.04
C PRO A 152 -15.38 -24.23 -16.10
N GLY A 153 -15.92 -24.69 -14.96
CA GLY A 153 -17.34 -24.98 -14.76
C GLY A 153 -18.15 -23.75 -14.34
N THR A 154 -19.32 -23.98 -13.75
CA THR A 154 -20.27 -22.90 -13.36
C THR A 154 -19.99 -22.27 -11.99
N GLY A 155 -19.28 -22.99 -11.11
CA GLY A 155 -18.95 -22.52 -9.75
C GLY A 155 -17.55 -21.92 -9.64
N PRO A 156 -17.29 -21.09 -8.59
CA PRO A 156 -15.95 -20.64 -8.26
C PRO A 156 -15.04 -21.84 -7.99
N GLY A 157 -13.96 -22.00 -8.79
CA GLY A 157 -13.01 -23.10 -8.64
C GLY A 157 -13.46 -24.47 -9.17
N ASP A 158 -14.64 -24.56 -9.81
CA ASP A 158 -15.05 -25.79 -10.53
C ASP A 158 -14.29 -25.88 -11.86
N LEU A 159 -13.46 -26.92 -12.02
CA LEU A 159 -12.68 -27.21 -13.23
C LEU A 159 -13.01 -28.61 -13.75
N ARG A 160 -13.60 -28.68 -14.94
CA ARG A 160 -13.95 -29.94 -15.62
C ARG A 160 -12.76 -30.48 -16.39
N ARG A 161 -12.42 -31.74 -16.17
CA ARG A 161 -11.35 -32.41 -16.88
C ARG A 161 -11.84 -32.83 -18.26
N MET A 162 -11.31 -32.21 -19.28
CA MET A 162 -11.58 -32.54 -20.69
C MET A 162 -10.49 -33.49 -21.17
N THR A 163 -10.78 -34.78 -21.07
CA THR A 163 -9.99 -35.89 -21.64
C THR A 163 -10.44 -36.18 -23.07
N PRO A 164 -9.71 -36.99 -23.85
CA PRO A 164 -10.17 -37.41 -25.22
C PRO A 164 -11.60 -37.94 -25.21
N GLN A 165 -11.93 -38.77 -24.25
CA GLN A 165 -13.29 -39.33 -24.09
C GLN A 165 -14.32 -38.24 -23.75
N ALA A 166 -14.01 -37.36 -22.83
CA ALA A 166 -14.93 -36.28 -22.43
C ALA A 166 -15.21 -35.30 -23.58
N VAL A 167 -14.23 -35.04 -24.44
CA VAL A 167 -14.41 -34.19 -25.64
C VAL A 167 -15.30 -34.95 -26.65
N GLU A 168 -15.02 -36.23 -26.91
CA GLU A 168 -15.78 -37.03 -27.87
C GLU A 168 -17.23 -37.24 -27.41
N GLU A 169 -17.46 -37.54 -26.13
CA GLU A 169 -18.82 -37.67 -25.59
C GLU A 169 -19.61 -36.35 -25.71
N LYS A 170 -18.96 -35.21 -25.53
CA LYS A 170 -19.62 -33.90 -25.53
C LYS A 170 -19.86 -33.34 -26.91
N TYR A 171 -18.90 -33.53 -27.84
CA TYR A 171 -18.93 -32.90 -29.17
C TYR A 171 -19.11 -33.88 -30.30
N GLY A 172 -19.01 -35.19 -30.06
CA GLY A 172 -19.24 -36.23 -31.04
C GLY A 172 -18.09 -36.42 -32.04
N VAL A 173 -16.92 -35.81 -31.77
CA VAL A 173 -15.69 -35.97 -32.57
C VAL A 173 -14.48 -36.05 -31.66
N PRO A 174 -13.36 -36.66 -32.08
CA PRO A 174 -12.12 -36.64 -31.34
C PRO A 174 -11.56 -35.21 -31.23
N PRO A 175 -10.74 -34.91 -30.19
CA PRO A 175 -10.21 -33.57 -29.91
C PRO A 175 -9.61 -32.83 -31.12
N GLN A 176 -8.84 -33.55 -31.96
CA GLN A 176 -8.14 -33.01 -33.12
C GLN A 176 -9.08 -32.47 -34.21
N ARG A 177 -10.37 -32.91 -34.16
CA ARG A 177 -11.42 -32.46 -35.10
C ARG A 177 -12.34 -31.40 -34.51
N TYR A 178 -12.11 -30.97 -33.25
CA TYR A 178 -12.90 -29.89 -32.65
C TYR A 178 -12.85 -28.60 -33.48
N PRO A 179 -11.67 -28.13 -34.00
CA PRO A 179 -11.60 -26.92 -34.81
C PRO A 179 -12.40 -27.03 -36.13
N GLU A 180 -12.65 -28.25 -36.64
CA GLU A 180 -13.47 -28.46 -37.83
C GLU A 180 -14.95 -28.21 -37.54
N ILE A 181 -15.42 -28.58 -36.31
CA ILE A 181 -16.77 -28.24 -35.85
C ILE A 181 -16.88 -26.74 -35.66
N ALA A 182 -15.94 -26.13 -34.95
CA ALA A 182 -15.92 -24.67 -34.66
C ALA A 182 -15.93 -23.88 -35.97
N ALA A 183 -15.20 -24.29 -36.99
CA ALA A 183 -15.17 -23.65 -38.30
C ALA A 183 -16.55 -23.64 -38.99
N ILE A 184 -17.32 -24.73 -38.90
CA ILE A 184 -18.65 -24.86 -39.53
C ILE A 184 -19.70 -24.10 -38.69
N VAL A 185 -19.66 -24.21 -37.37
CA VAL A 185 -20.65 -23.64 -36.46
C VAL A 185 -20.44 -22.13 -36.27
N GLY A 186 -19.18 -21.68 -36.40
CA GLY A 186 -18.74 -20.34 -36.09
C GLY A 186 -18.57 -20.13 -34.59
N GLU A 187 -17.91 -19.05 -34.22
CA GLU A 187 -17.69 -18.62 -32.83
C GLU A 187 -18.07 -17.17 -32.63
N THR A 188 -19.18 -16.95 -31.94
CA THR A 188 -19.71 -15.59 -31.70
C THR A 188 -18.76 -14.75 -30.81
N SER A 189 -18.06 -15.38 -29.86
CA SER A 189 -17.05 -14.75 -29.01
C SER A 189 -15.89 -14.15 -29.79
N ASP A 190 -15.57 -14.74 -30.94
CA ASP A 190 -14.45 -14.34 -31.80
C ASP A 190 -14.91 -13.65 -33.10
N ASN A 191 -16.21 -13.39 -33.17
CA ASN A 191 -16.83 -12.76 -34.33
C ASN A 191 -16.61 -13.54 -35.62
N LEU A 192 -16.61 -14.88 -35.51
CA LEU A 192 -16.50 -15.80 -36.66
C LEU A 192 -17.90 -16.31 -37.02
N PRO A 193 -18.45 -15.91 -38.19
CA PRO A 193 -19.76 -16.37 -38.62
C PRO A 193 -19.74 -17.85 -39.03
N GLY A 194 -20.74 -18.60 -38.58
CA GLY A 194 -20.92 -19.98 -38.96
C GLY A 194 -21.94 -20.18 -40.07
N VAL A 195 -22.08 -21.41 -40.53
CA VAL A 195 -23.05 -21.82 -41.58
C VAL A 195 -24.48 -21.72 -41.01
N PRO A 196 -25.36 -20.87 -41.57
CA PRO A 196 -26.72 -20.72 -41.05
C PRO A 196 -27.52 -22.01 -40.92
N GLY A 197 -28.08 -22.24 -39.73
CA GLY A 197 -28.92 -23.39 -39.41
C GLY A 197 -28.13 -24.70 -39.17
N VAL A 198 -26.79 -24.64 -39.08
CA VAL A 198 -25.93 -25.76 -38.74
C VAL A 198 -25.37 -25.55 -37.31
N GLY A 199 -25.81 -26.42 -36.39
CA GLY A 199 -25.31 -26.46 -35.02
C GLY A 199 -24.28 -27.56 -34.79
N PRO A 200 -23.68 -27.64 -33.58
CA PRO A 200 -22.60 -28.57 -33.26
C PRO A 200 -22.91 -30.04 -33.60
N LYS A 201 -24.12 -30.50 -33.29
CA LYS A 201 -24.53 -31.90 -33.59
C LYS A 201 -24.54 -32.18 -35.10
N THR A 202 -25.01 -31.25 -35.92
CA THR A 202 -25.06 -31.43 -37.37
C THR A 202 -23.66 -31.38 -37.97
N ALA A 203 -22.83 -30.45 -37.49
CA ALA A 203 -21.43 -30.34 -37.90
C ALA A 203 -20.65 -31.62 -37.57
N ALA A 204 -20.78 -32.15 -36.36
CA ALA A 204 -20.17 -33.42 -35.96
C ALA A 204 -20.61 -34.60 -36.81
N GLN A 205 -21.92 -34.70 -37.12
CA GLN A 205 -22.44 -35.74 -38.03
C GLN A 205 -21.82 -35.65 -39.44
N TRP A 206 -21.65 -34.45 -39.94
CA TRP A 206 -21.04 -34.27 -41.26
C TRP A 206 -19.53 -34.59 -41.22
N ILE A 207 -18.79 -34.07 -40.24
CA ILE A 207 -17.36 -34.38 -40.06
C ILE A 207 -17.12 -35.90 -39.99
N ASN A 208 -17.91 -36.62 -39.19
CA ASN A 208 -17.79 -38.05 -39.05
C ASN A 208 -18.19 -38.81 -40.32
N LYS A 209 -19.27 -38.36 -41.01
CA LYS A 209 -19.75 -39.01 -42.25
C LYS A 209 -18.77 -38.89 -43.40
N TYR A 210 -18.10 -37.73 -43.52
CA TYR A 210 -17.17 -37.44 -44.62
C TYR A 210 -15.70 -37.61 -44.24
N ASP A 211 -15.45 -38.09 -43.04
CA ASP A 211 -14.11 -38.28 -42.46
C ASP A 211 -13.23 -37.02 -42.50
N GLY A 212 -13.78 -35.89 -42.06
CA GLY A 212 -13.09 -34.61 -41.90
C GLY A 212 -13.64 -33.50 -42.78
N LEU A 213 -13.22 -32.26 -42.47
CA LEU A 213 -13.70 -31.04 -43.09
C LEU A 213 -13.30 -30.96 -44.57
N ASP A 214 -12.09 -31.32 -44.95
CA ASP A 214 -11.58 -31.20 -46.32
C ASP A 214 -12.41 -32.08 -47.25
N ASN A 215 -12.69 -33.35 -46.86
CA ASN A 215 -13.54 -34.26 -47.61
C ASN A 215 -15.00 -33.77 -47.65
N LEU A 216 -15.48 -33.21 -46.57
CA LEU A 216 -16.82 -32.59 -46.48
C LEU A 216 -16.97 -31.45 -47.49
N LEU A 217 -16.01 -30.53 -47.55
CA LEU A 217 -16.03 -29.40 -48.47
C LEU A 217 -15.89 -29.83 -49.93
N ALA A 218 -15.02 -30.78 -50.20
CA ALA A 218 -14.87 -31.34 -51.55
C ALA A 218 -16.15 -32.05 -52.05
N ARG A 219 -17.02 -32.50 -51.16
CA ARG A 219 -18.28 -33.20 -51.46
C ARG A 219 -19.50 -32.44 -50.94
N ALA A 220 -19.43 -31.10 -50.79
CA ALA A 220 -20.51 -30.28 -50.33
C ALA A 220 -21.78 -30.35 -51.18
N ASP A 221 -21.64 -30.72 -52.47
CA ASP A 221 -22.78 -30.92 -53.40
C ASP A 221 -23.62 -32.15 -53.07
N GLU A 222 -23.07 -33.12 -52.34
CA GLU A 222 -23.81 -34.31 -51.90
C GLU A 222 -24.73 -34.01 -50.70
N ILE A 223 -24.59 -32.83 -50.07
CA ILE A 223 -25.42 -32.44 -48.95
C ILE A 223 -26.65 -31.70 -49.46
N GLY A 224 -27.79 -32.39 -49.38
CA GLY A 224 -29.06 -31.84 -49.82
C GLY A 224 -29.71 -30.91 -48.84
N GLY A 225 -30.77 -30.21 -49.32
CA GLY A 225 -31.62 -29.37 -48.51
C GLY A 225 -31.03 -27.99 -48.17
N LYS A 226 -31.73 -27.21 -47.33
CA LYS A 226 -31.36 -25.82 -47.01
C LYS A 226 -29.97 -25.68 -46.36
N ARG A 227 -29.61 -26.63 -45.52
CA ARG A 227 -28.30 -26.61 -44.80
C ARG A 227 -27.12 -26.89 -45.76
N GLY A 228 -27.28 -27.78 -46.72
CA GLY A 228 -26.28 -28.03 -47.75
C GLY A 228 -26.10 -26.84 -48.69
N ALA A 229 -27.20 -26.16 -49.04
CA ALA A 229 -27.12 -24.90 -49.80
C ALA A 229 -26.39 -23.80 -49.02
N ALA A 230 -26.71 -23.64 -47.73
CA ALA A 230 -26.02 -22.70 -46.83
C ALA A 230 -24.52 -23.01 -46.67
N LEU A 231 -24.14 -24.30 -46.56
CA LEU A 231 -22.72 -24.69 -46.50
C LEU A 231 -21.98 -24.24 -47.76
N ARG A 232 -22.55 -24.50 -48.98
CA ARG A 232 -21.90 -24.10 -50.25
C ARG A 232 -21.73 -22.58 -50.39
N GLU A 233 -22.68 -21.83 -49.88
CA GLU A 233 -22.63 -20.34 -49.88
C GLU A 233 -21.55 -19.78 -48.90
N HIS A 234 -21.22 -20.52 -47.85
CA HIS A 234 -20.31 -20.09 -46.81
C HIS A 234 -19.00 -20.88 -46.74
N ILE A 235 -18.58 -21.56 -47.84
CA ILE A 235 -17.36 -22.35 -47.89
C ILE A 235 -16.14 -21.49 -47.55
N ASP A 236 -16.05 -20.28 -48.08
CA ASP A 236 -14.92 -19.37 -47.83
C ASP A 236 -14.85 -18.93 -46.36
N ASP A 237 -15.99 -18.73 -45.71
CA ASP A 237 -16.07 -18.44 -44.27
C ASP A 237 -15.57 -19.64 -43.44
N VAL A 238 -16.01 -20.84 -43.78
CA VAL A 238 -15.58 -22.08 -43.08
C VAL A 238 -14.08 -22.33 -43.25
N VAL A 239 -13.53 -22.15 -44.46
CA VAL A 239 -12.07 -22.27 -44.68
C VAL A 239 -11.29 -21.26 -43.90
N ARG A 240 -11.72 -19.98 -43.89
CA ARG A 240 -11.12 -18.92 -43.07
C ARG A 240 -11.19 -19.30 -41.60
N ASN A 241 -12.38 -19.62 -41.07
CA ASN A 241 -12.59 -19.95 -39.66
C ASN A 241 -11.71 -21.14 -39.25
N ARG A 242 -11.59 -22.20 -40.09
CA ARG A 242 -10.72 -23.35 -39.83
C ARG A 242 -9.25 -22.96 -39.67
N ARG A 243 -8.80 -21.97 -40.43
CA ARG A 243 -7.44 -21.43 -40.32
C ARG A 243 -7.22 -20.58 -39.06
N LEU A 244 -8.22 -19.75 -38.71
CA LEU A 244 -8.15 -18.87 -37.55
C LEU A 244 -8.32 -19.64 -36.22
N ASN A 245 -9.17 -20.71 -36.18
CA ASN A 245 -9.36 -21.50 -34.95
C ASN A 245 -8.23 -22.51 -34.71
N ARG A 246 -7.35 -22.73 -35.69
CA ARG A 246 -6.21 -23.62 -35.50
C ARG A 246 -5.16 -22.97 -34.62
N LEU A 247 -4.84 -23.63 -33.49
CA LEU A 247 -3.74 -23.23 -32.62
C LEU A 247 -2.40 -23.71 -33.18
N LEU A 248 -1.37 -22.87 -33.02
CA LEU A 248 -0.01 -23.21 -33.44
C LEU A 248 0.64 -24.12 -32.39
N THR A 249 1.33 -25.16 -32.86
CA THR A 249 2.02 -26.15 -32.00
C THR A 249 3.53 -26.19 -32.22
N ASP A 250 4.04 -25.34 -33.12
CA ASP A 250 5.42 -25.35 -33.59
C ASP A 250 6.08 -23.94 -33.48
N MET A 251 5.51 -23.06 -32.63
CA MET A 251 6.08 -21.72 -32.42
C MET A 251 7.54 -21.80 -31.95
N ASP A 252 8.37 -20.90 -32.44
CA ASP A 252 9.71 -20.68 -31.87
C ASP A 252 9.60 -19.91 -30.55
N LEU A 253 9.56 -20.67 -29.44
CA LEU A 253 9.57 -20.14 -28.08
C LEU A 253 11.01 -20.18 -27.55
N GLU A 254 11.42 -19.14 -26.85
CA GLU A 254 12.76 -19.02 -26.22
C GLU A 254 12.92 -19.97 -25.01
N VAL A 255 11.86 -20.70 -24.64
CA VAL A 255 11.80 -21.64 -23.53
C VAL A 255 11.41 -23.04 -24.01
N SER A 256 11.97 -24.03 -23.35
CA SER A 256 11.60 -25.46 -23.47
C SER A 256 10.76 -25.88 -22.25
N PRO A 257 10.06 -27.03 -22.30
CA PRO A 257 9.31 -27.53 -21.15
C PRO A 257 10.16 -27.69 -19.86
N SER A 258 11.45 -28.00 -19.98
CA SER A 258 12.37 -28.11 -18.82
C SER A 258 12.68 -26.76 -18.16
N ASP A 259 12.56 -25.64 -18.88
CA ASP A 259 12.78 -24.30 -18.33
C ASP A 259 11.59 -23.80 -17.51
N LEU A 260 10.48 -24.54 -17.52
CA LEU A 260 9.27 -24.26 -16.76
C LEU A 260 9.30 -24.81 -15.33
N ALA A 261 10.41 -25.45 -14.93
CA ALA A 261 10.57 -25.95 -13.57
C ALA A 261 10.35 -24.82 -12.54
N ARG A 262 9.59 -25.11 -11.50
CA ARG A 262 9.34 -24.13 -10.43
C ARG A 262 10.64 -23.75 -9.74
N ARG A 263 10.86 -22.45 -9.59
CA ARG A 263 11.96 -21.86 -8.81
C ARG A 263 11.51 -21.60 -7.38
N PRO A 264 12.43 -21.50 -6.41
CA PRO A 264 12.10 -21.13 -5.04
C PRO A 264 11.29 -19.81 -4.99
N THR A 265 10.26 -19.78 -4.15
CA THR A 265 9.44 -18.59 -3.94
C THR A 265 10.25 -17.56 -3.13
N ASP A 266 10.30 -16.31 -3.59
CA ASP A 266 10.82 -15.19 -2.83
C ASP A 266 9.75 -14.73 -1.81
N ILE A 267 9.80 -15.31 -0.61
CA ILE A 267 8.84 -15.03 0.46
C ILE A 267 8.84 -13.54 0.84
N ALA A 268 10.01 -12.90 0.85
CA ALA A 268 10.10 -11.48 1.18
C ALA A 268 9.42 -10.60 0.10
N ALA A 269 9.53 -10.97 -1.18
CA ALA A 269 8.80 -10.30 -2.25
C ALA A 269 7.28 -10.53 -2.14
N ILE A 270 6.85 -11.75 -1.81
CA ILE A 270 5.43 -12.06 -1.57
C ILE A 270 4.88 -11.22 -0.42
N ASP A 271 5.58 -11.13 0.70
CA ASP A 271 5.14 -10.37 1.86
C ASP A 271 4.94 -8.89 1.50
N ARG A 272 5.92 -8.27 0.82
CA ARG A 272 5.80 -6.88 0.36
C ARG A 272 4.65 -6.65 -0.62
N LEU A 273 4.49 -7.55 -1.60
CA LEU A 273 3.41 -7.45 -2.57
C LEU A 273 2.04 -7.59 -1.88
N PHE A 274 1.88 -8.58 -1.01
CA PHE A 274 0.61 -8.85 -0.35
C PHE A 274 0.24 -7.82 0.72
N ASP A 275 1.23 -7.18 1.35
CA ASP A 275 0.97 -6.00 2.17
C ASP A 275 0.46 -4.83 1.32
N SER A 276 1.05 -4.61 0.14
CA SER A 276 0.61 -3.55 -0.77
C SER A 276 -0.78 -3.80 -1.38
N LEU A 277 -1.17 -5.08 -1.49
CA LEU A 277 -2.44 -5.54 -2.03
C LEU A 277 -3.48 -5.82 -0.94
N GLU A 278 -3.09 -5.75 0.35
CA GLU A 278 -3.92 -6.03 1.51
C GLU A 278 -4.45 -7.50 1.56
N PHE A 279 -3.58 -8.47 1.19
CA PHE A 279 -3.91 -9.90 1.06
C PHE A 279 -3.43 -10.75 2.25
N GLY A 280 -3.84 -10.43 3.47
CA GLY A 280 -3.39 -11.14 4.67
C GLY A 280 -3.61 -12.66 4.62
N ARG A 281 -4.85 -13.10 4.34
CA ARG A 281 -5.21 -14.54 4.29
C ARG A 281 -4.57 -15.30 3.12
N LEU A 282 -4.36 -14.66 1.98
CA LEU A 282 -3.82 -15.30 0.80
C LEU A 282 -2.30 -15.54 0.91
N ARG A 283 -1.62 -14.75 1.73
CA ARG A 283 -0.19 -14.87 2.01
C ARG A 283 0.17 -16.26 2.52
N GLN A 284 -0.58 -16.77 3.49
CA GLN A 284 -0.33 -18.09 4.04
C GLN A 284 -0.52 -19.19 3.00
N LYS A 285 -1.59 -19.14 2.22
CA LYS A 285 -1.83 -20.12 1.14
C LYS A 285 -0.67 -20.16 0.14
N VAL A 286 -0.06 -19.03 -0.19
CA VAL A 286 1.12 -19.00 -1.07
C VAL A 286 2.33 -19.65 -0.39
N ARG A 287 2.53 -19.40 0.91
CA ARG A 287 3.61 -20.05 1.68
C ARG A 287 3.43 -21.57 1.74
N ASP A 288 2.21 -22.05 1.99
CA ASP A 288 1.91 -23.48 2.10
C ASP A 288 2.22 -24.24 0.79
N VAL A 289 2.03 -23.57 -0.35
CA VAL A 289 2.31 -24.18 -1.66
C VAL A 289 3.72 -23.89 -2.18
N SER A 290 4.54 -23.13 -1.46
CA SER A 290 5.87 -22.69 -1.93
C SER A 290 6.84 -23.86 -2.18
N GLY A 291 6.76 -24.93 -1.39
CA GLY A 291 7.59 -26.13 -1.52
C GLY A 291 7.02 -27.24 -2.42
N ILE A 292 5.77 -27.13 -2.89
CA ILE A 292 5.11 -28.19 -3.65
C ILE A 292 5.75 -28.34 -5.05
N GLY A 293 6.13 -29.54 -5.42
CA GLY A 293 6.66 -29.86 -6.76
C GLY A 293 8.16 -29.58 -6.94
N MET A 294 8.87 -29.12 -5.91
CA MET A 294 10.32 -28.98 -5.93
C MET A 294 11.00 -30.30 -5.55
N GLY A 295 12.12 -30.64 -6.22
CA GLY A 295 12.91 -31.83 -5.89
C GLY A 295 13.56 -31.74 -4.50
N GLU A 296 13.88 -32.89 -3.89
CA GLU A 296 14.62 -32.97 -2.62
C GLU A 296 15.96 -32.23 -2.75
N GLY A 297 16.12 -31.11 -2.06
CA GLY A 297 17.36 -30.31 -2.03
C GLY A 297 17.18 -28.79 -2.06
N HIS A 298 15.99 -28.28 -2.30
CA HIS A 298 15.71 -26.84 -2.26
C HIS A 298 14.84 -26.55 -1.02
N VAL A 299 15.51 -26.46 0.13
CA VAL A 299 14.90 -25.85 1.31
C VAL A 299 15.11 -24.35 1.16
N ASN A 300 14.04 -23.59 0.92
CA ASN A 300 14.07 -22.18 1.28
C ASN A 300 14.44 -22.13 2.76
N GLU A 301 15.41 -21.32 3.14
CA GLU A 301 15.58 -20.84 4.50
C GLU A 301 14.38 -19.92 4.84
N ALA A 302 13.17 -20.46 4.79
CA ALA A 302 12.11 -19.95 5.62
C ALA A 302 12.59 -20.22 7.08
N PRO A 303 12.43 -19.26 8.02
CA PRO A 303 12.68 -19.56 9.41
C PRO A 303 11.96 -20.89 9.71
N GLU A 304 12.70 -21.85 10.31
CA GLU A 304 12.07 -23.11 10.75
C GLU A 304 10.80 -22.70 11.49
N PRO A 305 9.63 -23.22 11.11
CA PRO A 305 8.41 -22.89 11.84
C PRO A 305 8.70 -23.17 13.29
N VAL A 306 8.58 -22.16 14.14
CA VAL A 306 8.67 -22.34 15.59
C VAL A 306 7.73 -23.50 15.89
N ALA A 307 8.25 -24.58 16.43
CA ALA A 307 7.48 -25.81 16.68
C ALA A 307 6.15 -25.42 17.31
N ASP A 308 5.06 -26.00 16.82
CA ASP A 308 3.70 -25.73 17.31
C ASP A 308 3.72 -26.04 18.82
N VAL A 309 3.97 -25.00 19.63
CA VAL A 309 3.94 -25.11 21.08
C VAL A 309 2.48 -25.23 21.45
N GLU A 310 2.09 -26.33 22.05
CA GLU A 310 0.75 -26.50 22.57
C GLU A 310 0.52 -25.47 23.69
N ILE A 311 -0.22 -24.40 23.35
CA ILE A 311 -0.51 -23.31 24.28
C ILE A 311 -1.80 -23.66 25.04
N SER A 312 -1.65 -23.77 26.37
CA SER A 312 -2.77 -23.97 27.28
C SER A 312 -3.46 -22.63 27.57
N VAL A 313 -4.74 -22.52 27.24
CA VAL A 313 -5.51 -21.30 27.47
C VAL A 313 -6.55 -21.54 28.57
N SER A 314 -6.51 -20.71 29.61
CA SER A 314 -7.45 -20.74 30.74
C SER A 314 -8.20 -19.41 30.85
N LEU A 315 -9.36 -19.42 31.50
CA LEU A 315 -10.14 -18.24 31.82
C LEU A 315 -9.96 -17.85 33.29
N ALA A 316 -9.94 -16.58 33.57
CA ALA A 316 -10.00 -16.09 34.95
C ALA A 316 -11.44 -16.23 35.48
N ASP A 317 -11.71 -17.27 36.23
CA ASP A 317 -12.95 -17.49 36.95
C ASP A 317 -12.87 -16.99 38.41
N ASP A 318 -13.98 -17.09 39.16
CA ASP A 318 -14.07 -16.66 40.58
C ASP A 318 -13.01 -17.32 41.50
N SER A 319 -12.43 -18.48 41.10
CA SER A 319 -11.45 -19.21 41.87
C SER A 319 -10.00 -18.86 41.53
N CYS A 320 -9.80 -18.08 40.44
CA CYS A 320 -8.48 -17.74 39.92
C CYS A 320 -7.76 -16.71 40.82
N ASP A 321 -6.59 -17.08 41.32
CA ASP A 321 -5.67 -16.12 41.95
C ASP A 321 -4.72 -15.53 40.88
N ILE A 322 -5.15 -14.40 40.30
CA ILE A 322 -4.45 -13.70 39.21
C ILE A 322 -3.01 -13.34 39.62
N ALA A 323 -2.82 -12.88 40.86
CA ALA A 323 -1.49 -12.49 41.36
C ALA A 323 -0.55 -13.71 41.55
N GLN A 324 -1.09 -14.86 41.97
CA GLN A 324 -0.31 -16.09 42.05
C GLN A 324 0.05 -16.58 40.64
N TRP A 325 -0.92 -16.56 39.73
CA TRP A 325 -0.71 -16.97 38.35
C TRP A 325 0.39 -16.12 37.68
N ALA A 326 0.29 -14.78 37.75
CA ALA A 326 1.25 -13.86 37.18
C ALA A 326 2.69 -14.07 37.73
N ARG A 327 2.82 -14.29 39.04
CA ARG A 327 4.14 -14.57 39.63
C ARG A 327 4.75 -15.89 39.16
N ALA A 328 3.92 -16.88 38.86
CA ALA A 328 4.40 -18.18 38.38
C ALA A 328 4.86 -18.16 36.92
N HIS A 329 4.43 -17.18 36.11
CA HIS A 329 4.61 -17.13 34.66
C HIS A 329 5.43 -15.91 34.18
N SER A 330 6.18 -15.29 35.06
CA SER A 330 7.04 -14.14 34.69
C SER A 330 8.29 -14.58 33.88
N PRO A 331 8.74 -13.84 32.84
CA PRO A 331 8.20 -12.58 32.38
C PRO A 331 6.84 -12.72 31.70
N LEU A 332 6.01 -11.67 31.75
CA LEU A 332 4.65 -11.70 31.23
C LEU A 332 4.54 -11.01 29.87
N ALA A 333 3.86 -11.67 28.95
CA ALA A 333 3.30 -10.99 27.79
C ALA A 333 1.88 -10.48 28.13
N VAL A 334 1.56 -9.26 27.70
CA VAL A 334 0.26 -8.63 27.89
C VAL A 334 -0.33 -8.25 26.56
N LEU A 335 -1.54 -8.74 26.27
CA LEU A 335 -2.32 -8.38 25.08
C LEU A 335 -3.67 -7.83 25.53
N ILE A 336 -4.09 -6.72 24.92
CA ILE A 336 -5.34 -6.04 25.23
C ILE A 336 -6.19 -5.98 23.96
N GLU A 337 -7.45 -6.41 24.06
CA GLU A 337 -8.50 -6.16 23.09
C GLU A 337 -9.41 -5.05 23.61
N GLY A 338 -9.72 -4.06 22.76
CA GLY A 338 -10.56 -2.93 23.15
C GLY A 338 -10.29 -1.69 22.31
N ASP A 339 -10.69 -0.52 22.83
CA ASP A 339 -10.38 0.76 22.21
C ASP A 339 -9.08 1.30 22.84
N THR A 340 -8.09 1.55 22.00
CA THR A 340 -6.74 2.01 22.41
C THR A 340 -6.53 3.50 22.16
N ARG A 341 -7.58 4.25 21.75
CA ARG A 341 -7.49 5.68 21.48
C ARG A 341 -7.46 6.50 22.76
N PRO A 342 -6.74 7.63 22.77
CA PRO A 342 -6.69 8.51 23.94
C PRO A 342 -8.10 9.00 24.32
N THR A 343 -8.38 9.13 25.60
CA THR A 343 -9.67 9.55 26.21
C THR A 343 -10.90 8.67 25.88
N ARG A 344 -10.75 7.69 24.98
CA ARG A 344 -11.80 6.76 24.57
C ARG A 344 -11.43 5.31 24.89
N GLY A 345 -10.30 5.11 25.54
CA GLY A 345 -9.79 3.78 25.88
C GLY A 345 -10.86 2.92 26.56
N ASP A 346 -10.90 1.64 26.20
CA ASP A 346 -11.71 0.62 26.86
C ASP A 346 -11.02 -0.74 26.72
N VAL A 347 -11.17 -1.57 27.74
CA VAL A 347 -10.66 -2.94 27.78
C VAL A 347 -11.83 -3.90 27.75
N THR A 348 -12.04 -4.54 26.60
CA THR A 348 -13.04 -5.61 26.47
C THR A 348 -12.49 -6.95 26.88
N ARG A 349 -11.20 -7.20 26.67
CA ARG A 349 -10.48 -8.41 27.09
C ARG A 349 -9.02 -8.11 27.33
N LEU A 350 -8.45 -8.76 28.35
CA LEU A 350 -7.03 -8.73 28.68
C LEU A 350 -6.48 -10.15 28.75
N VAL A 351 -5.28 -10.35 28.26
CA VAL A 351 -4.60 -11.65 28.34
C VAL A 351 -3.22 -11.46 28.97
N LEU A 352 -2.95 -12.25 30.00
CA LEU A 352 -1.61 -12.46 30.52
C LEU A 352 -1.09 -13.79 29.96
N ALA A 353 0.13 -13.81 29.44
CA ALA A 353 0.68 -15.05 28.86
C ALA A 353 2.16 -15.24 29.19
N SER A 354 2.56 -16.52 29.31
CA SER A 354 3.93 -16.99 29.14
C SER A 354 4.11 -17.53 27.72
N ASP A 355 5.20 -18.21 27.44
CA ASP A 355 5.47 -18.89 26.16
C ASP A 355 4.59 -20.12 25.90
N SER A 356 3.93 -20.67 26.90
CA SER A 356 3.15 -21.92 26.84
C SER A 356 1.78 -21.87 27.49
N GLU A 357 1.52 -20.87 28.32
CA GLU A 357 0.24 -20.73 29.03
C GLU A 357 -0.32 -19.31 28.88
N ALA A 358 -1.64 -19.20 28.74
CA ALA A 358 -2.34 -17.92 28.67
C ALA A 358 -3.56 -17.90 29.58
N LEU A 359 -3.71 -16.82 30.35
CA LEU A 359 -4.87 -16.51 31.17
C LEU A 359 -5.66 -15.39 30.48
N VAL A 360 -6.83 -15.73 29.98
CA VAL A 360 -7.77 -14.79 29.37
C VAL A 360 -8.69 -14.23 30.44
N ILE A 361 -8.77 -12.92 30.51
CA ILE A 361 -9.49 -12.18 31.53
C ILE A 361 -10.53 -11.31 30.85
N ASP A 362 -11.80 -11.49 31.21
CA ASP A 362 -12.87 -10.57 30.89
C ASP A 362 -13.08 -9.60 32.07
N PRO A 363 -12.74 -8.30 31.91
CA PRO A 363 -12.80 -7.38 33.03
C PRO A 363 -14.20 -7.19 33.66
N VAL A 364 -15.25 -7.48 32.90
CA VAL A 364 -16.65 -7.34 33.38
C VAL A 364 -17.03 -8.47 34.34
N GLU A 365 -16.35 -9.62 34.23
CA GLU A 365 -16.63 -10.79 35.08
C GLU A 365 -15.77 -10.83 36.35
N LEU A 366 -14.79 -9.89 36.50
CA LEU A 366 -13.95 -9.87 37.68
C LEU A 366 -14.70 -9.45 38.97
N SER A 367 -14.46 -10.17 40.06
CA SER A 367 -14.79 -9.66 41.36
C SER A 367 -13.94 -8.43 41.74
N PRO A 368 -14.41 -7.51 42.60
CA PRO A 368 -13.63 -6.33 43.00
C PRO A 368 -12.23 -6.66 43.54
N LYS A 369 -12.07 -7.81 44.20
CA LYS A 369 -10.76 -8.27 44.67
C LYS A 369 -9.83 -8.68 43.55
N GLN A 370 -10.36 -9.34 42.54
CA GLN A 370 -9.57 -9.71 41.34
C GLN A 370 -9.20 -8.52 40.50
N GLU A 371 -10.12 -7.55 40.40
CA GLU A 371 -9.87 -6.28 39.70
C GLU A 371 -8.73 -5.49 40.35
N GLU A 372 -8.70 -5.39 41.69
CA GLU A 372 -7.62 -4.78 42.47
C GLU A 372 -6.32 -5.57 42.28
N ALA A 373 -6.35 -6.91 42.38
CA ALA A 373 -5.19 -7.76 42.19
C ALA A 373 -4.60 -7.66 40.76
N LEU A 374 -5.45 -7.59 39.75
CA LEU A 374 -5.00 -7.39 38.36
C LEU A 374 -4.34 -6.01 38.18
N GLY A 375 -4.95 -4.95 38.73
CA GLY A 375 -4.38 -3.61 38.69
C GLY A 375 -3.02 -3.55 39.38
N GLU A 376 -2.84 -4.24 40.55
CA GLU A 376 -1.56 -4.34 41.22
C GLU A 376 -0.52 -5.12 40.40
N VAL A 377 -0.90 -6.26 39.82
CA VAL A 377 -0.05 -7.05 38.91
C VAL A 377 0.45 -6.21 37.73
N LEU A 378 -0.45 -5.55 37.04
CA LEU A 378 -0.11 -4.71 35.90
C LEU A 378 0.81 -3.54 36.27
N ALA A 379 0.54 -2.88 37.42
CA ALA A 379 1.31 -1.70 37.85
C ALA A 379 2.71 -2.05 38.34
N THR A 380 2.88 -3.24 38.98
CA THR A 380 4.15 -3.64 39.62
C THR A 380 4.98 -4.60 38.79
N ALA A 381 4.45 -5.13 37.70
CA ALA A 381 5.18 -6.00 36.81
C ALA A 381 6.38 -5.27 36.19
N SER A 382 7.52 -5.97 36.22
CA SER A 382 8.73 -5.58 35.51
C SER A 382 8.94 -6.52 34.33
N SER A 383 9.53 -6.04 33.27
CA SER A 383 9.85 -6.84 32.08
C SER A 383 8.62 -7.36 31.32
N LEU A 384 7.62 -6.46 31.11
CA LEU A 384 6.46 -6.78 30.28
C LEU A 384 6.81 -6.79 28.79
N ILE A 385 6.28 -7.79 28.07
CA ILE A 385 6.30 -7.84 26.61
C ILE A 385 4.91 -7.45 26.11
N VAL A 386 4.82 -6.42 25.27
CA VAL A 386 3.55 -5.87 24.83
C VAL A 386 3.59 -5.64 23.30
N HIS A 387 2.44 -5.63 22.66
CA HIS A 387 2.30 -5.15 21.30
C HIS A 387 1.47 -3.87 21.31
N ASP A 388 2.06 -2.72 20.96
CA ASP A 388 1.49 -1.38 21.14
C ASP A 388 1.30 -0.98 22.62
N ALA A 389 2.40 -0.77 23.32
CA ALA A 389 2.40 -0.36 24.73
C ALA A 389 1.70 0.98 24.97
N LYS A 390 1.75 1.91 24.02
CA LYS A 390 1.05 3.21 24.11
C LYS A 390 -0.46 3.03 24.08
N GLY A 391 -0.98 2.28 23.12
CA GLY A 391 -2.40 1.98 23.03
C GLY A 391 -2.90 1.18 24.24
N ALA A 392 -2.09 0.23 24.73
CA ALA A 392 -2.38 -0.52 25.95
C ALA A 392 -2.53 0.40 27.18
N ARG A 393 -1.68 1.44 27.34
CA ARG A 393 -1.80 2.42 28.43
C ARG A 393 -3.13 3.19 28.38
N HIS A 394 -3.55 3.66 27.19
CA HIS A 394 -4.83 4.34 27.02
C HIS A 394 -6.02 3.44 27.34
N ALA A 395 -5.99 2.19 26.88
CA ALA A 395 -7.07 1.26 27.18
C ALA A 395 -7.18 0.99 28.70
N LEU A 396 -6.07 0.72 29.36
CA LEU A 396 -6.00 0.44 30.81
C LEU A 396 -6.41 1.64 31.66
N ALA A 397 -6.06 2.85 31.26
CA ALA A 397 -6.39 4.10 31.99
C ALA A 397 -7.91 4.28 32.20
N SER A 398 -8.75 3.78 31.27
CA SER A 398 -10.21 3.83 31.40
C SER A 398 -10.75 3.09 32.63
N ARG A 399 -10.01 2.11 33.10
CA ARG A 399 -10.31 1.32 34.32
C ARG A 399 -9.50 1.73 35.55
N GLY A 400 -8.69 2.80 35.41
CA GLY A 400 -7.78 3.23 36.47
C GLY A 400 -6.58 2.31 36.68
N TRP A 401 -6.29 1.43 35.74
CA TRP A 401 -5.12 0.55 35.77
C TRP A 401 -3.92 1.21 35.12
N THR A 402 -2.75 0.91 35.63
CA THR A 402 -1.47 1.43 35.10
C THR A 402 -0.64 0.26 34.53
N LEU A 403 -0.05 0.44 33.38
CA LEU A 403 0.91 -0.51 32.81
C LEU A 403 2.29 -0.24 33.40
N GLY A 404 2.88 -1.25 34.02
CA GLY A 404 4.21 -1.21 34.61
C GLY A 404 5.34 -1.06 33.61
N ASP A 405 6.52 -1.60 33.95
CA ASP A 405 7.71 -1.46 33.14
C ASP A 405 7.66 -2.39 31.92
N VAL A 406 7.59 -1.79 30.74
CA VAL A 406 7.60 -2.52 29.45
C VAL A 406 9.04 -2.70 29.00
N GLU A 407 9.49 -3.94 29.01
CA GLU A 407 10.84 -4.30 28.53
C GLU A 407 10.91 -4.29 27.01
N PHE A 408 9.83 -4.69 26.33
CA PHE A 408 9.86 -4.84 24.88
C PHE A 408 8.49 -4.61 24.25
N ASP A 409 8.43 -3.64 23.33
CA ASP A 409 7.27 -3.40 22.46
C ASP A 409 7.48 -4.05 21.09
N THR A 410 6.75 -5.13 20.82
CA THR A 410 6.90 -5.91 19.60
C THR A 410 6.41 -5.17 18.33
N MET A 411 5.51 -4.18 18.46
CA MET A 411 5.08 -3.36 17.33
C MET A 411 6.20 -2.42 16.90
N LEU A 412 6.80 -1.69 17.85
CA LEU A 412 7.92 -0.78 17.57
C LEU A 412 9.14 -1.52 17.06
N ALA A 413 9.44 -2.69 17.64
CA ALA A 413 10.53 -3.54 17.20
C ALA A 413 10.33 -4.08 15.78
N ALA A 414 9.11 -4.52 15.43
CA ALA A 414 8.77 -4.98 14.08
C ALA A 414 8.87 -3.85 13.06
N TYR A 415 8.46 -2.63 13.43
CA TYR A 415 8.61 -1.45 12.59
C TYR A 415 10.08 -1.11 12.32
N LEU A 416 10.95 -1.10 13.34
CA LEU A 416 12.38 -0.86 13.13
C LEU A 416 13.00 -1.91 12.23
N ALA A 417 12.70 -3.19 12.46
CA ALA A 417 13.22 -4.29 11.64
C ALA A 417 12.79 -4.20 10.17
N HIS A 418 11.57 -3.69 9.88
CA HIS A 418 11.01 -3.58 8.54
C HIS A 418 10.07 -2.37 8.39
N PRO A 419 10.58 -1.14 8.31
CA PRO A 419 9.76 0.07 8.20
C PRO A 419 9.06 0.25 6.85
N ASP A 420 9.42 -0.57 5.86
CA ASP A 420 8.78 -0.63 4.54
C ASP A 420 7.44 -1.38 4.54
N GLN A 421 7.14 -2.10 5.62
CA GLN A 421 5.88 -2.81 5.78
C GLN A 421 4.76 -1.85 6.18
N ARG A 422 3.57 -2.04 5.59
CA ARG A 422 2.42 -1.13 5.83
C ARG A 422 1.60 -1.51 7.05
N SER A 423 1.55 -2.79 7.38
CA SER A 423 0.80 -3.28 8.53
C SER A 423 1.73 -3.77 9.63
N HIS A 424 1.52 -3.23 10.82
CA HIS A 424 2.19 -3.66 12.05
C HIS A 424 1.20 -4.28 13.05
N LYS A 425 0.03 -4.76 12.57
CA LYS A 425 -0.90 -5.54 13.39
C LYS A 425 -0.25 -6.85 13.83
N LEU A 426 -0.56 -7.31 15.03
CA LEU A 426 0.09 -8.47 15.64
C LEU A 426 0.04 -9.72 14.74
N GLU A 427 -1.11 -10.02 14.16
CA GLU A 427 -1.30 -11.18 13.29
C GLU A 427 -0.40 -11.13 12.05
N ASP A 428 -0.30 -9.96 11.42
CA ASP A 428 0.55 -9.76 10.24
C ASP A 428 2.03 -9.86 10.61
N VAL A 429 2.42 -9.34 11.78
CA VAL A 429 3.79 -9.43 12.28
C VAL A 429 4.15 -10.88 12.62
N LEU A 430 3.28 -11.63 13.32
CA LEU A 430 3.48 -13.05 13.62
C LEU A 430 3.65 -13.88 12.35
N SER A 431 2.77 -13.64 11.37
CA SER A 431 2.85 -14.33 10.07
C SER A 431 4.18 -14.06 9.35
N ARG A 432 4.66 -12.80 9.34
CA ARG A 432 5.91 -12.41 8.68
C ARG A 432 7.18 -12.86 9.41
N VAL A 433 7.18 -12.73 10.72
CA VAL A 433 8.39 -12.94 11.54
C VAL A 433 8.58 -14.39 11.94
N LEU A 434 7.49 -15.06 12.34
CA LEU A 434 7.50 -16.43 12.85
C LEU A 434 6.88 -17.45 11.89
N GLY A 435 6.20 -17.02 10.82
CA GLY A 435 5.44 -17.91 9.95
C GLY A 435 4.16 -18.47 10.61
N VAL A 436 3.74 -17.94 11.76
CA VAL A 436 2.58 -18.41 12.52
C VAL A 436 1.32 -17.67 12.07
N VAL A 437 0.28 -18.43 11.72
CA VAL A 437 -1.06 -17.92 11.46
C VAL A 437 -2.05 -18.54 12.43
N ILE A 438 -2.73 -17.71 13.19
CA ILE A 438 -3.77 -18.14 14.13
C ILE A 438 -5.11 -17.83 13.44
N GLU A 439 -5.76 -18.89 12.93
CA GLU A 439 -7.00 -18.76 12.15
C GLU A 439 -8.14 -18.21 13.00
N GLU A 440 -8.97 -17.35 12.39
CA GLU A 440 -10.32 -17.12 12.87
C GLU A 440 -11.13 -18.35 12.47
N GLU A 441 -11.53 -19.18 13.42
CA GLU A 441 -12.58 -20.17 13.15
C GLU A 441 -13.81 -19.38 12.71
N GLU A 442 -14.23 -19.55 11.46
CA GLU A 442 -15.53 -19.08 11.00
C GLU A 442 -16.57 -19.76 11.90
N GLY A 443 -17.17 -19.00 12.81
CA GLY A 443 -18.24 -19.52 13.65
C GLY A 443 -19.29 -20.16 12.75
N ASP A 444 -19.61 -21.42 12.98
CA ASP A 444 -20.67 -22.13 12.28
C ASP A 444 -21.93 -21.24 12.33
N PRO A 445 -22.46 -20.77 11.19
CA PRO A 445 -23.67 -19.96 11.16
C PRO A 445 -24.86 -20.64 11.87
N ASP A 446 -24.85 -21.98 11.98
CA ASP A 446 -25.85 -22.76 12.70
C ASP A 446 -25.60 -22.81 14.22
N ALA A 447 -24.41 -22.46 14.72
CA ALA A 447 -24.12 -22.35 16.16
C ALA A 447 -24.89 -21.22 16.86
N LEU A 448 -25.43 -20.23 16.14
CA LEU A 448 -26.27 -19.17 16.71
C LEU A 448 -27.59 -19.72 17.27
N PHE A 449 -27.95 -20.96 16.95
CA PHE A 449 -29.16 -21.63 17.41
C PHE A 449 -28.94 -22.90 18.25
N ALA A 450 -27.68 -23.25 18.52
CA ALA A 450 -27.36 -24.37 19.42
C ALA A 450 -27.56 -23.93 20.89
N VAL A 451 -28.80 -23.92 21.32
CA VAL A 451 -29.16 -23.86 22.75
C VAL A 451 -28.94 -25.26 23.31
N GLY A 452 -27.77 -25.54 23.92
CA GLY A 452 -27.61 -26.76 24.67
C GLY A 452 -26.23 -27.42 24.77
N ASP A 453 -25.12 -26.72 24.75
CA ASP A 453 -23.91 -27.22 25.41
C ASP A 453 -23.09 -26.04 25.96
N MET A 454 -23.33 -25.64 27.18
CA MET A 454 -22.44 -24.75 27.91
C MET A 454 -21.20 -25.58 28.31
N GLY A 455 -20.30 -25.78 27.35
CA GLY A 455 -19.01 -26.39 27.61
C GLY A 455 -18.24 -25.55 28.64
N VAL A 456 -17.74 -26.21 29.67
CA VAL A 456 -16.90 -25.59 30.72
C VAL A 456 -15.48 -25.41 30.13
N GLY A 457 -15.31 -24.35 29.25
CA GLY A 457 -14.00 -24.10 28.67
C GLY A 457 -13.99 -22.79 27.82
N PRO A 458 -12.79 -22.29 27.44
CA PRO A 458 -12.68 -21.06 26.65
C PRO A 458 -13.28 -21.25 25.26
N SER A 459 -13.98 -20.21 24.76
CA SER A 459 -14.49 -20.16 23.40
C SER A 459 -13.34 -20.10 22.38
N ALA A 460 -13.63 -20.40 21.10
CA ALA A 460 -12.64 -20.32 20.02
C ALA A 460 -11.98 -18.92 19.93
N ALA A 461 -12.73 -17.86 20.12
CA ALA A 461 -12.21 -16.49 20.14
C ALA A 461 -11.27 -16.25 21.34
N GLN A 462 -11.58 -16.80 22.51
CA GLN A 462 -10.71 -16.71 23.68
C GLN A 462 -9.45 -17.55 23.53
N VAL A 463 -9.54 -18.73 22.94
CA VAL A 463 -8.38 -19.56 22.60
C VAL A 463 -7.47 -18.84 21.61
N ARG A 464 -8.04 -18.21 20.59
CA ARG A 464 -7.29 -17.46 19.58
C ARG A 464 -6.49 -16.32 20.21
N VAL A 465 -7.13 -15.49 21.04
CA VAL A 465 -6.43 -14.35 21.65
C VAL A 465 -5.40 -14.79 22.69
N GLY A 466 -5.63 -15.89 23.38
CA GLY A 466 -4.65 -16.51 24.26
C GLY A 466 -3.40 -16.98 23.51
N LYS A 467 -3.59 -17.61 22.35
CA LYS A 467 -2.49 -18.01 21.46
C LYS A 467 -1.73 -16.80 20.92
N LEU A 468 -2.43 -15.74 20.50
CA LEU A 468 -1.77 -14.50 20.06
C LEU A 468 -0.87 -13.93 21.14
N ALA A 469 -1.35 -13.86 22.38
CA ALA A 469 -0.59 -13.32 23.51
C ALA A 469 0.66 -14.17 23.83
N ALA A 470 0.56 -15.51 23.84
CA ALA A 470 1.69 -16.39 24.11
C ALA A 470 2.80 -16.28 23.04
N HIS A 471 2.41 -16.04 21.78
CA HIS A 471 3.38 -15.84 20.71
C HIS A 471 4.16 -14.52 20.79
N LEU A 472 3.80 -13.59 21.68
CA LEU A 472 4.61 -12.38 21.92
C LEU A 472 6.02 -12.70 22.43
N HIS A 473 6.21 -13.78 23.19
CA HIS A 473 7.52 -14.22 23.70
C HIS A 473 8.49 -14.60 22.57
N PRO A 474 8.18 -15.60 21.71
CA PRO A 474 9.06 -15.97 20.61
C PRO A 474 9.20 -14.83 19.59
N LEU A 475 8.15 -14.00 19.41
CA LEU A 475 8.22 -12.81 18.58
C LEU A 475 9.25 -11.81 19.09
N ALA A 476 9.20 -11.49 20.39
CA ALA A 476 10.14 -10.56 21.03
C ALA A 476 11.58 -11.08 20.93
N GLN A 477 11.80 -12.37 21.14
CA GLN A 477 13.12 -12.99 21.02
C GLN A 477 13.68 -12.87 19.59
N THR A 478 12.85 -13.19 18.59
CA THR A 478 13.27 -13.12 17.17
C THR A 478 13.54 -11.67 16.74
N LEU A 479 12.67 -10.73 17.13
CA LEU A 479 12.85 -9.32 16.78
C LEU A 479 14.08 -8.74 17.49
N ARG A 480 14.34 -9.10 18.75
CA ARG A 480 15.54 -8.68 19.49
C ARG A 480 16.81 -9.09 18.75
N SER A 481 16.91 -10.36 18.35
CA SER A 481 18.06 -10.85 17.58
C SER A 481 18.25 -10.09 16.26
N ARG A 482 17.17 -9.83 15.53
CA ARG A 482 17.23 -9.05 14.27
C ARG A 482 17.71 -7.61 14.48
N LEU A 483 17.23 -6.94 15.53
CA LEU A 483 17.64 -5.57 15.84
C LEU A 483 19.10 -5.49 16.32
N GLU A 484 19.59 -6.52 17.03
CA GLU A 484 21.02 -6.66 17.40
C GLU A 484 21.89 -6.85 16.16
N GLU A 485 21.51 -7.75 15.24
CA GLU A 485 22.22 -7.97 13.96
C GLU A 485 22.26 -6.72 13.08
N SER A 486 21.18 -5.94 13.07
CA SER A 486 21.09 -4.69 12.29
C SER A 486 21.70 -3.49 13.03
N SER A 487 22.08 -3.64 14.33
CA SER A 487 22.56 -2.56 15.21
C SER A 487 21.51 -1.47 15.47
N GLU A 488 20.21 -1.82 15.44
CA GLU A 488 19.09 -0.92 15.68
C GLU A 488 18.46 -1.09 17.08
N ALA A 489 19.00 -1.99 17.92
CA ALA A 489 18.48 -2.25 19.26
C ALA A 489 18.44 -1.00 20.14
N THR A 490 19.46 -0.15 20.08
CA THR A 490 19.52 1.12 20.82
C THR A 490 18.47 2.15 20.35
N LEU A 491 18.05 2.11 19.07
CA LEU A 491 16.94 2.94 18.61
C LEU A 491 15.63 2.56 19.29
N LEU A 492 15.41 1.25 19.52
CA LEU A 492 14.23 0.79 20.24
C LEU A 492 14.26 1.25 21.70
N THR A 493 15.35 0.94 22.42
CA THR A 493 15.44 1.15 23.89
C THR A 493 15.61 2.61 24.27
N ASP A 494 16.42 3.37 23.52
CA ASP A 494 16.84 4.70 23.92
C ASP A 494 16.00 5.82 23.23
N MET A 495 15.24 5.45 22.19
CA MET A 495 14.44 6.43 21.44
C MET A 495 12.97 6.04 21.37
N GLU A 496 12.60 4.94 20.69
CA GLU A 496 11.20 4.69 20.33
C GLU A 496 10.32 4.32 21.54
N MET A 497 10.83 3.50 22.46
CA MET A 497 10.07 3.14 23.67
C MET A 497 9.90 4.31 24.64
N PRO A 498 10.93 5.12 25.00
CA PRO A 498 10.73 6.31 25.79
C PRO A 498 9.83 7.34 25.12
N LEU A 499 9.99 7.52 23.80
CA LEU A 499 9.12 8.39 23.02
C LEU A 499 7.65 7.96 23.05
N SER A 500 7.39 6.64 22.99
CA SER A 500 6.02 6.08 23.07
C SER A 500 5.31 6.51 24.37
N VAL A 501 6.02 6.54 25.48
CA VAL A 501 5.50 7.03 26.78
C VAL A 501 5.18 8.53 26.70
N LEU A 502 6.11 9.33 26.17
CA LEU A 502 5.92 10.77 25.99
C LEU A 502 4.72 11.06 25.07
N LEU A 503 4.61 10.35 23.95
CA LEU A 503 3.50 10.56 23.02
C LEU A 503 2.15 10.21 23.68
N GLY A 504 2.08 9.13 24.47
CA GLY A 504 0.89 8.81 25.26
C GLY A 504 0.49 9.95 26.21
N GLN A 505 1.45 10.56 26.91
CA GLN A 505 1.18 11.73 27.77
C GLN A 505 0.69 12.94 26.96
N MET A 506 1.26 13.21 25.79
CA MET A 506 0.81 14.30 24.90
C MET A 506 -0.61 14.06 24.41
N GLU A 507 -0.94 12.81 24.05
CA GLU A 507 -2.28 12.38 23.63
C GLU A 507 -3.31 12.55 24.76
N ASP A 508 -2.97 12.18 25.98
CA ASP A 508 -3.83 12.37 27.18
C ASP A 508 -4.06 13.85 27.50
N ILE A 509 -3.03 14.68 27.34
CA ILE A 509 -3.15 16.13 27.54
C ILE A 509 -4.01 16.76 26.45
N GLY A 510 -3.79 16.43 25.18
CA GLY A 510 -4.45 17.05 24.03
C GLY A 510 -4.17 18.57 23.91
N ILE A 511 -4.79 19.21 22.94
CA ILE A 511 -4.68 20.65 22.70
C ILE A 511 -6.03 21.33 22.83
N ALA A 512 -6.13 22.44 23.57
CA ALA A 512 -7.39 23.18 23.77
C ALA A 512 -7.84 23.86 22.48
N ALA A 513 -9.14 23.78 22.18
CA ALA A 513 -9.75 24.31 20.98
C ALA A 513 -10.94 25.22 21.31
N ASP A 514 -10.97 26.40 20.68
CA ASP A 514 -12.12 27.30 20.73
C ASP A 514 -13.17 26.87 19.72
N THR A 515 -14.20 26.16 20.20
CA THR A 515 -15.31 25.67 19.38
C THR A 515 -16.07 26.80 18.70
N GLY A 516 -16.18 27.98 19.34
CA GLY A 516 -16.85 29.12 18.73
C GLY A 516 -16.13 29.64 17.48
N VAL A 517 -14.79 29.61 17.48
CA VAL A 517 -14.00 29.94 16.30
C VAL A 517 -14.16 28.86 15.22
N LEU A 518 -14.14 27.57 15.57
CA LEU A 518 -14.32 26.47 14.63
C LEU A 518 -15.72 26.52 13.98
N ASP A 519 -16.77 26.69 14.76
CA ASP A 519 -18.14 26.77 14.27
C ASP A 519 -18.35 27.99 13.36
N GLY A 520 -17.80 29.15 13.74
CA GLY A 520 -17.80 30.35 12.92
C GLY A 520 -17.11 30.17 11.57
N LEU A 521 -15.95 29.47 11.56
CA LEU A 521 -15.24 29.11 10.33
C LEU A 521 -16.01 28.11 9.47
N SER A 522 -16.64 27.10 10.07
CA SER A 522 -17.48 26.14 9.35
C SER A 522 -18.65 26.83 8.65
N ASP A 523 -19.34 27.74 9.34
CA ASP A 523 -20.46 28.51 8.78
C ASP A 523 -20.02 29.41 7.62
N GLU A 524 -18.91 30.10 7.76
CA GLU A 524 -18.35 30.98 6.71
C GLU A 524 -17.93 30.15 5.47
N LEU A 525 -17.21 29.05 5.69
CA LEU A 525 -16.79 28.15 4.63
C LEU A 525 -18.01 27.51 3.95
N GLY A 526 -19.04 27.16 4.71
CA GLY A 526 -20.30 26.64 4.18
C GLY A 526 -20.97 27.64 3.21
N LYS A 527 -21.07 28.90 3.57
CA LYS A 527 -21.59 29.97 2.70
C LYS A 527 -20.73 30.13 1.44
N ALA A 528 -19.40 30.03 1.59
CA ALA A 528 -18.48 30.12 0.44
C ALA A 528 -18.60 28.93 -0.50
N VAL A 529 -18.81 27.69 0.03
CA VAL A 529 -19.10 26.48 -0.77
C VAL A 529 -20.38 26.65 -1.57
N ASP A 530 -21.47 27.11 -0.92
CA ASP A 530 -22.75 27.32 -1.56
C ASP A 530 -22.66 28.39 -2.67
N ALA A 531 -22.04 29.53 -2.39
CA ALA A 531 -21.82 30.58 -3.37
C ALA A 531 -20.98 30.11 -4.59
N ALA A 532 -19.93 29.33 -4.35
CA ALA A 532 -19.11 28.78 -5.41
C ALA A 532 -19.88 27.74 -6.25
N ARG A 533 -20.72 26.92 -5.61
CA ARG A 533 -21.59 25.95 -6.28
C ARG A 533 -22.64 26.66 -7.16
N GLU A 534 -23.32 27.66 -6.62
CA GLU A 534 -24.30 28.45 -7.34
C GLU A 534 -23.66 29.21 -8.52
N GLY A 535 -22.46 29.77 -8.33
CA GLY A 535 -21.68 30.40 -9.39
C GLY A 535 -21.30 29.42 -10.49
N ALA A 536 -20.86 28.22 -10.13
CA ALA A 536 -20.56 27.17 -11.09
C ALA A 536 -21.80 26.73 -11.87
N TRP A 537 -22.97 26.55 -11.21
CA TRP A 537 -24.21 26.22 -11.88
C TRP A 537 -24.72 27.34 -12.82
N ALA A 538 -24.57 28.58 -12.40
CA ALA A 538 -24.91 29.74 -13.23
C ALA A 538 -24.04 29.80 -14.50
N ALA A 539 -22.72 29.59 -14.36
CA ALA A 539 -21.80 29.52 -15.49
C ALA A 539 -22.10 28.32 -16.42
N ALA A 540 -22.51 27.19 -15.87
CA ALA A 540 -22.90 25.99 -16.60
C ALA A 540 -24.31 26.07 -17.24
N GLY A 541 -25.16 27.02 -16.78
CA GLY A 541 -26.57 27.15 -17.19
C GLY A 541 -27.45 25.98 -16.68
N ARG A 542 -26.94 25.13 -15.80
CA ARG A 542 -27.64 23.98 -15.20
C ARG A 542 -26.99 23.53 -13.90
N GLU A 543 -27.72 22.79 -13.09
CA GLU A 543 -27.15 22.08 -11.95
C GLU A 543 -26.23 20.95 -12.41
N VAL A 544 -25.05 20.86 -11.81
CA VAL A 544 -24.00 19.88 -12.11
C VAL A 544 -23.43 19.32 -10.82
N ASN A 545 -23.17 18.03 -10.75
CA ASN A 545 -22.42 17.45 -9.65
C ASN A 545 -20.93 17.75 -9.80
N LEU A 546 -20.45 18.72 -9.00
CA LEU A 546 -19.06 19.21 -9.02
C LEU A 546 -18.03 18.18 -8.51
N SER A 547 -18.51 17.05 -7.93
CA SER A 547 -17.69 15.93 -7.49
C SER A 547 -17.63 14.78 -8.51
N SER A 548 -18.41 14.84 -9.62
CA SER A 548 -18.45 13.79 -10.62
C SER A 548 -17.43 14.03 -11.75
N PRO A 549 -16.32 13.27 -11.85
CA PRO A 549 -15.34 13.46 -12.93
C PRO A 549 -15.95 13.31 -14.32
N LYS A 550 -16.92 12.41 -14.49
CA LYS A 550 -17.61 12.18 -15.77
C LYS A 550 -18.42 13.39 -16.22
N GLN A 551 -19.24 13.97 -15.33
CA GLN A 551 -20.02 15.16 -15.64
C GLN A 551 -19.14 16.38 -15.89
N LEU A 552 -18.04 16.51 -15.14
CA LEU A 552 -17.06 17.57 -15.34
C LEU A 552 -16.36 17.47 -16.69
N GLN A 553 -15.95 16.27 -17.12
CA GLN A 553 -15.32 16.07 -18.44
C GLN A 553 -16.27 16.46 -19.58
N GLU A 554 -17.52 15.97 -19.53
CA GLU A 554 -18.55 16.33 -20.51
C GLU A 554 -18.76 17.85 -20.55
N LEU A 555 -18.86 18.49 -19.40
CA LEU A 555 -19.09 19.94 -19.33
C LEU A 555 -17.87 20.74 -19.83
N LEU A 556 -16.67 20.42 -19.36
CA LEU A 556 -15.46 21.16 -19.67
C LEU A 556 -15.04 21.01 -21.14
N PHE A 557 -15.05 19.77 -21.65
CA PHE A 557 -14.45 19.46 -22.95
C PHE A 557 -15.45 19.39 -24.11
N ASP A 558 -16.69 18.97 -23.83
CA ASP A 558 -17.70 18.82 -24.90
C ASP A 558 -18.67 19.99 -24.93
N HIS A 559 -19.06 20.57 -23.78
CA HIS A 559 -19.97 21.69 -23.71
C HIS A 559 -19.27 23.06 -23.87
N PHE A 560 -18.22 23.31 -23.02
CA PHE A 560 -17.46 24.55 -23.11
C PHE A 560 -16.36 24.53 -24.17
N GLY A 561 -16.00 23.36 -24.71
CA GLY A 561 -14.96 23.21 -25.72
C GLY A 561 -13.56 23.56 -25.26
N LEU A 562 -13.29 23.50 -23.95
CA LEU A 562 -11.99 23.85 -23.40
C LEU A 562 -10.89 22.88 -23.84
N PRO A 563 -9.62 23.30 -23.85
CA PRO A 563 -8.49 22.42 -24.16
C PRO A 563 -8.48 21.18 -23.26
N LYS A 564 -8.32 20.02 -23.88
CA LYS A 564 -8.33 18.75 -23.16
C LYS A 564 -7.09 18.62 -22.28
N THR A 565 -7.28 18.22 -21.03
CA THR A 565 -6.20 17.91 -20.10
C THR A 565 -5.51 16.58 -20.46
N LYS A 566 -4.51 16.16 -19.69
CA LYS A 566 -3.82 14.87 -19.91
C LYS A 566 -4.84 13.74 -19.90
N LYS A 567 -4.82 12.92 -20.94
CA LYS A 567 -5.66 11.73 -21.02
C LYS A 567 -5.18 10.66 -20.03
N THR A 568 -6.08 10.22 -19.18
CA THR A 568 -5.90 9.10 -18.27
C THR A 568 -6.65 7.87 -18.79
N LYS A 569 -6.57 6.77 -18.10
CA LYS A 569 -7.31 5.54 -18.44
C LYS A 569 -8.84 5.73 -18.41
N THR A 570 -9.34 6.60 -17.52
CA THR A 570 -10.77 6.89 -17.31
C THR A 570 -11.31 8.13 -18.06
N GLY A 571 -10.47 8.74 -18.88
CA GLY A 571 -10.81 9.97 -19.62
C GLY A 571 -9.76 11.06 -19.39
N TYR A 572 -10.16 12.32 -19.50
CA TYR A 572 -9.27 13.45 -19.25
C TYR A 572 -9.22 13.77 -17.75
N THR A 573 -8.02 13.95 -17.20
CA THR A 573 -7.89 14.23 -15.77
C THR A 573 -8.62 15.52 -15.37
N THR A 574 -9.33 15.46 -14.26
CA THR A 574 -9.98 16.61 -13.61
C THR A 574 -9.42 16.85 -12.22
N ASN A 575 -8.15 16.43 -11.95
CA ASN A 575 -7.50 16.75 -10.69
C ASN A 575 -7.25 18.26 -10.54
N ALA A 576 -6.98 18.69 -9.30
CA ALA A 576 -6.86 20.11 -8.98
C ALA A 576 -5.75 20.82 -9.78
N GLU A 577 -4.61 20.18 -9.95
CA GLU A 577 -3.45 20.70 -10.69
C GLU A 577 -3.78 20.91 -12.17
N ALA A 578 -4.32 19.89 -12.83
CA ALA A 578 -4.67 19.99 -14.26
C ALA A 578 -5.79 21.01 -14.51
N LEU A 579 -6.74 21.17 -13.57
CA LEU A 579 -7.79 22.18 -13.69
C LEU A 579 -7.26 23.59 -13.40
N ALA A 580 -6.31 23.75 -12.47
CA ALA A 580 -5.64 25.02 -12.23
C ALA A 580 -4.81 25.46 -13.45
N ASP A 581 -4.07 24.55 -14.07
CA ASP A 581 -3.34 24.77 -15.32
C ASP A 581 -4.29 25.16 -16.46
N LEU A 582 -5.44 24.47 -16.55
CA LEU A 582 -6.45 24.78 -17.57
C LEU A 582 -7.07 26.15 -17.34
N HIS A 583 -7.37 26.50 -16.10
CA HIS A 583 -7.86 27.82 -15.72
C HIS A 583 -6.85 28.92 -16.09
N ALA A 584 -5.56 28.74 -15.77
CA ALA A 584 -4.52 29.67 -16.14
C ALA A 584 -4.38 29.83 -17.67
N LYS A 585 -4.45 28.72 -18.43
CA LYS A 585 -4.37 28.76 -19.91
C LYS A 585 -5.56 29.45 -20.58
N THR A 586 -6.71 29.47 -19.94
CA THR A 586 -7.95 30.09 -20.46
C THR A 586 -8.16 31.51 -19.97
N ALA A 587 -7.23 32.07 -19.17
CA ALA A 587 -7.36 33.40 -18.58
C ALA A 587 -7.49 34.53 -19.62
N ASP A 588 -6.74 34.45 -20.72
CA ASP A 588 -6.77 35.46 -21.80
C ASP A 588 -8.04 35.37 -22.65
N GLU A 589 -8.64 34.18 -22.76
CA GLU A 589 -9.84 33.95 -23.58
C GLU A 589 -11.12 34.29 -22.80
N GLY A 590 -11.13 34.08 -21.49
CA GLY A 590 -12.28 34.32 -20.60
C GLY A 590 -13.48 33.42 -20.93
N GLY A 591 -14.70 33.91 -20.61
CA GLY A 591 -15.96 33.25 -20.93
C GLY A 591 -16.43 32.22 -19.88
N ALA A 592 -17.65 31.67 -20.13
CA ALA A 592 -18.36 30.82 -19.16
C ALA A 592 -17.55 29.58 -18.68
N GLY A 593 -16.74 28.99 -19.57
CA GLY A 593 -15.88 27.84 -19.21
C GLY A 593 -14.76 28.23 -18.23
N HIS A 594 -14.13 29.39 -18.42
CA HIS A 594 -13.12 29.93 -17.51
C HIS A 594 -13.75 30.28 -16.15
N GLU A 595 -14.91 30.97 -16.15
CA GLU A 595 -15.66 31.30 -14.93
C GLU A 595 -16.07 30.04 -14.17
N PHE A 596 -16.57 29.02 -14.88
CA PHE A 596 -16.89 27.72 -14.28
C PHE A 596 -15.69 27.07 -13.59
N LEU A 597 -14.53 27.06 -14.25
CA LEU A 597 -13.29 26.53 -13.66
C LEU A 597 -12.90 27.28 -12.40
N GLY A 598 -12.99 28.61 -12.38
CA GLY A 598 -12.72 29.43 -11.20
C GLY A 598 -13.62 29.06 -10.01
N PHE A 599 -14.95 28.93 -10.26
CA PHE A 599 -15.90 28.50 -9.23
C PHE A 599 -15.67 27.04 -8.79
N LEU A 600 -15.36 26.14 -9.71
CA LEU A 600 -15.09 24.74 -9.41
C LEU A 600 -13.84 24.59 -8.52
N LEU A 601 -12.77 25.30 -8.83
CA LEU A 601 -11.54 25.30 -8.03
C LEU A 601 -11.81 25.87 -6.63
N THR A 602 -12.53 26.99 -6.55
CA THR A 602 -12.96 27.60 -5.28
C THR A 602 -13.83 26.64 -4.48
N HIS A 603 -14.83 26.02 -5.09
CA HIS A 603 -15.69 25.04 -4.41
C HIS A 603 -14.89 23.91 -3.82
N ARG A 604 -13.93 23.32 -4.58
CA ARG A 604 -13.09 22.20 -4.10
C ARG A 604 -12.19 22.60 -2.96
N ASP A 605 -11.61 23.79 -3.01
CA ASP A 605 -10.78 24.31 -1.94
C ASP A 605 -11.60 24.57 -0.66
N ARG A 606 -12.74 25.24 -0.78
CA ARG A 606 -13.60 25.60 0.36
C ARG A 606 -14.24 24.37 0.99
N ILE A 607 -14.70 23.38 0.23
CA ILE A 607 -15.29 22.16 0.79
C ILE A 607 -14.26 21.31 1.52
N LYS A 608 -13.01 21.27 1.01
CA LYS A 608 -11.92 20.56 1.70
C LYS A 608 -11.59 21.21 3.05
N LEU A 609 -11.50 22.54 3.07
CA LEU A 609 -11.26 23.29 4.33
C LEU A 609 -12.42 23.13 5.30
N LYS A 610 -13.68 23.19 4.81
CA LYS A 610 -14.87 22.98 5.64
C LYS A 610 -14.87 21.59 6.25
N GLN A 611 -14.63 20.54 5.48
CA GLN A 611 -14.56 19.16 5.98
C GLN A 611 -13.49 19.00 7.07
N MET A 612 -12.35 19.67 6.91
CA MET A 612 -11.30 19.69 7.93
C MET A 612 -11.79 20.36 9.21
N VAL A 613 -12.39 21.54 9.12
CA VAL A 613 -12.92 22.27 10.30
C VAL A 613 -14.03 21.48 10.99
N ASP A 614 -14.96 20.92 10.23
CA ASP A 614 -16.04 20.07 10.75
C ASP A 614 -15.48 18.84 11.50
N SER A 615 -14.45 18.19 10.93
CA SER A 615 -13.77 17.08 11.58
C SER A 615 -13.10 17.49 12.88
N LEU A 616 -12.42 18.65 12.90
CA LEU A 616 -11.79 19.19 14.11
C LEU A 616 -12.85 19.50 15.18
N SER A 617 -13.95 20.18 14.83
CA SER A 617 -15.04 20.51 15.77
C SER A 617 -15.68 19.24 16.36
N ALA A 618 -15.89 18.20 15.54
CA ALA A 618 -16.46 16.93 15.97
C ALA A 618 -15.55 16.11 16.91
N THR A 619 -14.26 16.41 16.95
CA THR A 619 -13.27 15.68 17.78
C THR A 619 -12.94 16.41 19.08
N VAL A 620 -13.52 17.58 19.35
CA VAL A 620 -13.35 18.25 20.63
C VAL A 620 -14.02 17.43 21.72
N ALA A 621 -13.24 17.00 22.69
CA ALA A 621 -13.73 16.20 23.82
C ALA A 621 -14.45 17.07 24.88
N SER A 622 -15.03 16.42 25.89
CA SER A 622 -15.80 17.09 26.95
C SER A 622 -14.97 18.07 27.82
N ASP A 623 -13.66 17.95 27.83
CA ASP A 623 -12.70 18.83 28.48
C ASP A 623 -12.32 20.07 27.64
N GLY A 624 -12.90 20.19 26.43
CA GLY A 624 -12.62 21.29 25.50
C GLY A 624 -11.30 21.14 24.74
N ARG A 625 -10.74 19.91 24.69
CA ARG A 625 -9.46 19.64 24.02
C ARG A 625 -9.64 18.65 22.88
N ILE A 626 -8.73 18.67 21.94
CA ILE A 626 -8.60 17.69 20.86
C ILE A 626 -7.43 16.75 21.18
N HIS A 627 -7.72 15.46 21.27
CA HIS A 627 -6.75 14.42 21.57
C HIS A 627 -6.46 13.63 20.28
N THR A 628 -5.40 14.06 19.59
CA THR A 628 -4.93 13.34 18.39
C THR A 628 -4.18 12.08 18.79
N THR A 629 -4.14 11.09 17.91
CA THR A 629 -3.30 9.89 18.08
C THR A 629 -2.03 10.05 17.27
N PHE A 630 -0.85 9.90 17.88
CA PHE A 630 0.44 9.88 17.20
C PHE A 630 0.84 8.44 16.84
N SER A 631 1.25 8.22 15.60
CA SER A 631 1.80 6.95 15.14
C SER A 631 3.31 7.07 14.89
N GLN A 632 4.07 6.18 15.51
CA GLN A 632 5.51 6.02 15.27
C GLN A 632 5.81 5.10 14.09
N VAL A 633 4.83 4.31 13.65
CA VAL A 633 5.01 3.23 12.65
C VAL A 633 4.40 3.54 11.28
N ALA A 634 3.77 4.71 11.10
CA ALA A 634 3.08 5.04 9.85
C ALA A 634 4.01 5.45 8.71
N ALA A 635 5.17 6.03 9.01
CA ALA A 635 6.09 6.54 8.01
C ALA A 635 7.40 5.75 7.98
N ALA A 636 7.77 5.21 6.82
CA ALA A 636 9.01 4.46 6.65
C ALA A 636 10.31 5.30 6.85
N THR A 637 10.19 6.61 7.05
CA THR A 637 11.31 7.52 7.30
C THR A 637 11.55 7.80 8.78
N GLY A 638 10.74 7.25 9.70
CA GLY A 638 10.83 7.57 11.13
C GLY A 638 10.03 8.79 11.58
N ARG A 639 9.40 9.53 10.65
CA ARG A 639 8.53 10.67 11.00
C ARG A 639 7.29 10.20 11.74
N LEU A 640 6.84 11.00 12.72
CA LEU A 640 5.56 10.79 13.38
C LEU A 640 4.41 11.17 12.43
N ALA A 641 3.32 10.46 12.55
CA ALA A 641 2.06 10.81 11.89
C ALA A 641 0.99 11.09 12.95
N SER A 642 0.05 11.96 12.62
CA SER A 642 -1.09 12.32 13.48
C SER A 642 -2.38 11.86 12.83
N SER A 643 -3.28 11.24 13.58
CA SER A 643 -4.61 10.80 13.14
C SER A 643 -5.67 11.03 14.21
N ASP A 644 -6.91 11.02 13.82
CA ASP A 644 -8.10 11.10 14.67
C ASP A 644 -8.14 12.29 15.66
N PRO A 645 -7.96 13.56 15.19
CA PRO A 645 -7.82 14.05 13.83
C PRO A 645 -6.35 14.26 13.40
N ASN A 646 -6.10 14.31 12.06
CA ASN A 646 -4.76 14.63 11.56
C ASN A 646 -4.47 16.14 11.65
N LEU A 647 -3.76 16.57 12.68
CA LEU A 647 -3.36 17.96 12.90
C LEU A 647 -2.23 18.44 11.96
N GLN A 648 -1.45 17.50 11.38
CA GLN A 648 -0.35 17.82 10.47
C GLN A 648 -0.83 18.29 9.08
N ASN A 649 -2.11 18.05 8.76
CA ASN A 649 -2.72 18.50 7.51
C ASN A 649 -3.22 19.94 7.54
N ILE A 650 -3.18 20.61 8.71
CA ILE A 650 -3.62 22.03 8.84
C ILE A 650 -2.61 22.91 8.10
N PRO A 651 -3.05 23.69 7.07
CA PRO A 651 -2.11 24.45 6.26
C PRO A 651 -1.36 25.50 7.09
N ALA A 652 -0.04 25.54 6.97
CA ALA A 652 0.80 26.44 7.74
C ALA A 652 0.97 27.84 7.11
N ARG A 653 0.77 27.97 5.78
CA ARG A 653 1.13 29.18 5.01
C ARG A 653 -0.06 29.91 4.40
N SER A 654 -1.23 29.32 4.36
CA SER A 654 -2.42 29.97 3.81
C SER A 654 -3.13 30.81 4.87
N ALA A 655 -3.80 31.88 4.44
CA ALA A 655 -4.60 32.71 5.34
C ALA A 655 -5.68 31.91 6.08
N ASP A 656 -6.35 31.00 5.38
CA ASP A 656 -7.37 30.14 5.96
C ASP A 656 -6.78 29.13 6.95
N GLY A 657 -5.63 28.56 6.65
CA GLY A 657 -4.92 27.67 7.56
C GLY A 657 -4.48 28.38 8.85
N MET A 658 -4.00 29.61 8.73
CA MET A 658 -3.68 30.43 9.90
C MET A 658 -4.93 30.76 10.74
N ARG A 659 -6.09 30.98 10.12
CA ARG A 659 -7.36 31.16 10.87
C ARG A 659 -7.78 29.87 11.60
N ILE A 660 -7.60 28.69 10.97
CA ILE A 660 -7.85 27.41 11.63
C ILE A 660 -6.88 27.23 12.81
N ARG A 661 -5.60 27.58 12.66
CA ARG A 661 -4.63 27.58 13.77
C ARG A 661 -5.01 28.56 14.89
N GLY A 662 -5.77 29.62 14.56
CA GLY A 662 -6.33 30.55 15.55
C GLY A 662 -7.36 29.95 16.50
N ALA A 663 -7.97 28.82 16.13
CA ALA A 663 -8.90 28.09 17.00
C ALA A 663 -8.18 27.29 18.10
N PHE A 664 -6.89 27.01 17.96
CA PHE A 664 -6.12 26.31 18.98
C PHE A 664 -5.52 27.33 19.97
N VAL A 665 -5.87 27.17 21.21
CA VAL A 665 -5.60 28.18 22.27
C VAL A 665 -4.93 27.53 23.48
N ALA A 666 -4.39 28.32 24.37
CA ALA A 666 -3.95 27.87 25.69
C ALA A 666 -5.16 27.38 26.51
N GLY A 667 -5.07 26.26 27.14
CA GLY A 667 -6.12 25.72 28.02
C GLY A 667 -6.23 26.42 29.35
N GLU A 668 -7.22 26.05 30.13
CA GLU A 668 -7.45 26.63 31.47
C GLU A 668 -6.21 26.41 32.34
N GLY A 669 -5.77 27.48 33.00
CA GLY A 669 -4.57 27.52 33.87
C GLY A 669 -3.26 27.84 33.14
N PHE A 670 -3.28 28.06 31.82
CA PHE A 670 -2.13 28.45 31.01
C PHE A 670 -2.34 29.84 30.39
N GLU A 671 -1.24 30.57 30.21
CA GLU A 671 -1.34 31.97 29.75
C GLU A 671 -1.19 32.14 28.24
N SER A 672 -0.46 31.18 27.57
CA SER A 672 -0.17 31.25 26.15
C SER A 672 0.26 29.89 25.58
N LEU A 673 0.40 29.82 24.27
CA LEU A 673 1.09 28.79 23.56
C LEU A 673 2.48 29.28 23.13
N MET A 674 3.45 28.38 23.10
CA MET A 674 4.78 28.57 22.52
C MET A 674 4.93 27.62 21.33
N SER A 675 5.26 28.18 20.16
CA SER A 675 5.67 27.43 18.97
C SER A 675 7.19 27.52 18.84
N ALA A 676 7.84 26.37 18.63
CA ALA A 676 9.27 26.29 18.39
C ALA A 676 9.53 25.41 17.17
N ASP A 677 10.15 25.96 16.11
CA ASP A 677 10.36 25.31 14.84
C ASP A 677 11.82 25.34 14.40
N TYR A 678 12.30 24.25 13.84
CA TYR A 678 13.63 24.18 13.26
C TYR A 678 13.73 24.94 11.94
N SER A 679 14.66 25.87 11.86
CA SER A 679 14.96 26.56 10.62
C SER A 679 15.79 25.69 9.67
N GLN A 680 15.17 25.15 8.63
CA GLN A 680 15.85 24.46 7.51
C GLN A 680 16.68 23.23 7.95
N ILE A 681 16.16 22.42 8.87
CA ILE A 681 16.89 21.28 9.44
C ILE A 681 17.44 20.33 8.36
N GLU A 682 16.66 20.02 7.33
CA GLU A 682 17.08 19.09 6.26
C GLU A 682 18.29 19.64 5.47
N MET A 683 18.35 20.94 5.21
CA MET A 683 19.51 21.54 4.53
C MET A 683 20.76 21.59 5.43
N ARG A 684 20.58 21.77 6.73
CA ARG A 684 21.65 21.71 7.73
C ARG A 684 22.22 20.30 7.84
N LEU A 685 21.34 19.29 7.80
CA LEU A 685 21.72 17.89 7.74
C LEU A 685 22.44 17.55 6.44
N MET A 686 21.99 18.09 5.31
CA MET A 686 22.69 17.94 4.03
C MET A 686 24.13 18.48 4.11
N ALA A 687 24.32 19.65 4.72
CA ALA A 687 25.66 20.23 4.92
C ALA A 687 26.54 19.33 5.80
N HIS A 688 26.00 18.86 6.92
CA HIS A 688 26.73 17.98 7.84
C HIS A 688 27.08 16.64 7.21
N LEU A 689 26.10 15.95 6.62
CA LEU A 689 26.27 14.60 6.08
C LEU A 689 27.15 14.57 4.82
N SER A 690 27.05 15.59 3.96
CA SER A 690 27.94 15.70 2.79
C SER A 690 29.36 16.17 3.14
N GLY A 691 29.52 16.85 4.26
CA GLY A 691 30.78 17.50 4.63
C GLY A 691 31.22 18.58 3.62
N ASP A 692 30.27 19.23 2.94
CA ASP A 692 30.57 20.28 1.96
C ASP A 692 30.96 21.58 2.67
N GLU A 693 32.24 21.93 2.59
CA GLU A 693 32.80 23.07 3.32
C GLU A 693 32.14 24.40 2.96
N ALA A 694 31.79 24.60 1.70
CA ALA A 694 31.15 25.82 1.24
C ALA A 694 29.72 25.95 1.80
N LEU A 695 29.01 24.85 1.90
CA LEU A 695 27.66 24.82 2.49
C LEU A 695 27.72 24.98 4.01
N ILE A 696 28.69 24.36 4.67
CA ILE A 696 28.93 24.52 6.12
C ILE A 696 29.31 25.98 6.44
N GLU A 697 30.20 26.59 5.64
CA GLU A 697 30.56 28.01 5.81
C GLU A 697 29.36 28.93 5.64
N ALA A 698 28.49 28.65 4.65
CA ALA A 698 27.27 29.43 4.44
C ALA A 698 26.32 29.38 5.64
N PHE A 699 26.19 28.26 6.34
CA PHE A 699 25.40 28.18 7.58
C PHE A 699 26.09 28.85 8.75
N ASN A 700 27.39 28.81 8.86
CA ASN A 700 28.15 29.37 9.96
C ASN A 700 28.33 30.89 9.85
N SER A 701 28.12 31.49 8.66
CA SER A 701 28.22 32.92 8.43
C SER A 701 27.18 33.75 9.18
N GLY A 702 26.06 33.12 9.59
CA GLY A 702 24.92 33.85 10.22
C GLY A 702 24.11 34.72 9.27
N GLU A 703 24.42 34.67 7.95
CA GLU A 703 23.70 35.40 6.90
C GLU A 703 22.51 34.58 6.37
N ASP A 704 21.65 35.19 5.53
CA ASP A 704 20.58 34.47 4.82
C ASP A 704 21.17 33.39 3.93
N LEU A 705 21.04 32.13 4.33
CA LEU A 705 21.57 30.97 3.64
C LEU A 705 21.33 31.00 2.12
N HIS A 706 20.08 31.24 1.71
CA HIS A 706 19.74 31.20 0.30
C HIS A 706 20.30 32.42 -0.46
N ARG A 707 20.51 33.55 0.19
CA ARG A 707 21.25 34.67 -0.40
C ARG A 707 22.73 34.34 -0.58
N THR A 708 23.34 33.78 0.45
CA THR A 708 24.73 33.36 0.42
C THR A 708 24.96 32.29 -0.65
N MET A 709 24.12 31.28 -0.71
CA MET A 709 24.17 30.24 -1.76
C MET A 709 23.95 30.84 -3.16
N ALA A 710 22.98 31.75 -3.32
CA ALA A 710 22.74 32.42 -4.60
C ALA A 710 23.94 33.25 -5.04
N SER A 711 24.58 33.99 -4.14
CA SER A 711 25.82 34.67 -4.40
C SER A 711 26.92 33.72 -4.92
N MET A 712 27.08 32.57 -4.26
CA MET A 712 28.08 31.58 -4.63
C MET A 712 27.82 30.92 -6.00
N VAL A 713 26.55 30.70 -6.36
CA VAL A 713 26.18 30.02 -7.61
C VAL A 713 26.08 30.97 -8.79
N PHE A 714 25.57 32.21 -8.57
CA PHE A 714 25.40 33.19 -9.64
C PHE A 714 26.59 34.17 -9.77
N GLY A 715 27.44 34.25 -8.74
CA GLY A 715 28.55 35.19 -8.69
C GLY A 715 28.12 36.64 -8.37
N THR A 716 26.88 36.85 -7.92
CA THR A 716 26.35 38.14 -7.52
C THR A 716 26.75 38.46 -6.08
N PRO A 717 27.24 39.68 -5.73
CA PRO A 717 27.50 40.01 -4.32
C PRO A 717 26.27 39.77 -3.43
N VAL A 718 26.45 39.26 -2.21
CA VAL A 718 25.35 38.89 -1.29
C VAL A 718 24.31 40.01 -1.11
N ALA A 719 24.78 41.27 -1.00
CA ALA A 719 23.88 42.42 -0.85
C ALA A 719 23.04 42.73 -2.10
N GLU A 720 23.50 42.29 -3.28
CA GLU A 720 22.86 42.55 -4.58
C GLU A 720 22.01 41.39 -5.09
N VAL A 721 22.02 40.25 -4.39
CA VAL A 721 21.22 39.09 -4.76
C VAL A 721 19.73 39.44 -4.80
N SER A 722 19.11 39.26 -5.95
CA SER A 722 17.70 39.55 -6.16
C SER A 722 16.79 38.53 -5.42
N ALA A 723 15.54 38.93 -5.18
CA ALA A 723 14.53 38.00 -4.61
C ALA A 723 14.27 36.78 -5.51
N GLU A 724 14.42 36.97 -6.82
CA GLU A 724 14.27 35.91 -7.81
C GLU A 724 15.42 34.90 -7.74
N GLU A 725 16.68 35.36 -7.72
CA GLU A 725 17.86 34.50 -7.57
C GLU A 725 17.81 33.71 -6.27
N ARG A 726 17.44 34.37 -5.16
CA ARG A 726 17.23 33.75 -3.85
C ARG A 726 16.15 32.64 -3.92
N SER A 727 15.02 32.92 -4.57
CA SER A 727 13.93 31.96 -4.73
C SER A 727 14.31 30.77 -5.61
N ARG A 728 15.02 31.03 -6.72
CA ARG A 728 15.53 29.99 -7.63
C ARG A 728 16.49 29.05 -6.91
N ILE A 729 17.42 29.57 -6.12
CA ILE A 729 18.37 28.74 -5.36
C ILE A 729 17.65 27.97 -4.27
N LYS A 730 16.72 28.58 -3.54
CA LYS A 730 15.90 27.85 -2.57
C LYS A 730 15.21 26.64 -3.19
N ALA A 731 14.50 26.84 -4.29
CA ALA A 731 13.81 25.77 -5.01
C ALA A 731 14.77 24.72 -5.56
N THR A 732 15.95 25.15 -6.09
CA THR A 732 16.98 24.25 -6.61
C THR A 732 17.58 23.39 -5.50
N SER A 733 17.97 23.96 -4.37
CA SER A 733 18.59 23.24 -3.26
C SER A 733 17.67 22.15 -2.71
N TYR A 734 16.41 22.50 -2.43
CA TYR A 734 15.43 21.51 -1.99
C TYR A 734 15.13 20.47 -3.08
N GLY A 735 14.93 20.92 -4.33
CA GLY A 735 14.66 20.02 -5.44
C GLY A 735 15.76 18.99 -5.64
N LEU A 736 17.03 19.40 -5.60
CA LEU A 736 18.16 18.50 -5.77
C LEU A 736 18.36 17.56 -4.56
N ALA A 737 18.14 18.06 -3.34
CA ALA A 737 18.14 17.23 -2.13
C ALA A 737 17.12 16.09 -2.22
N TYR A 738 15.96 16.33 -2.86
CA TYR A 738 14.91 15.34 -3.08
C TYR A 738 15.03 14.56 -4.42
N GLY A 739 16.17 14.67 -5.11
CA GLY A 739 16.44 13.91 -6.32
C GLY A 739 15.64 14.37 -7.55
N LEU A 740 15.24 15.65 -7.62
CA LEU A 740 14.62 16.21 -8.82
C LEU A 740 15.58 16.17 -10.00
N SER A 741 15.09 15.62 -11.11
CA SER A 741 15.78 15.72 -12.40
C SER A 741 15.74 17.16 -12.95
N SER A 742 16.58 17.45 -13.94
CA SER A 742 16.54 18.76 -14.64
C SER A 742 15.16 19.06 -15.24
N TYR A 743 14.41 18.04 -15.63
CA TYR A 743 13.02 18.18 -16.10
C TYR A 743 12.06 18.59 -14.96
N GLY A 744 12.17 17.94 -13.81
CA GLY A 744 11.37 18.29 -12.63
C GLY A 744 11.69 19.69 -12.11
N LEU A 745 13.00 20.04 -12.10
CA LEU A 745 13.45 21.37 -11.71
C LEU A 745 12.95 22.46 -12.69
N ALA A 746 12.96 22.18 -13.99
CA ALA A 746 12.42 23.07 -15.02
C ALA A 746 10.93 23.36 -14.81
N ALA A 747 10.14 22.30 -14.54
CA ALA A 747 8.71 22.42 -14.25
C ALA A 747 8.46 23.24 -12.98
N GLN A 748 9.22 23.00 -11.90
CA GLN A 748 9.07 23.71 -10.62
C GLN A 748 9.42 25.19 -10.72
N LEU A 749 10.43 25.54 -11.52
CA LEU A 749 10.90 26.92 -11.68
C LEU A 749 10.21 27.67 -12.83
N GLY A 750 9.43 26.97 -13.67
CA GLY A 750 8.82 27.57 -14.87
C GLY A 750 9.84 28.01 -15.92
N ILE A 751 11.01 27.34 -16.03
CA ILE A 751 12.09 27.66 -16.96
C ILE A 751 12.33 26.52 -17.96
N PRO A 752 13.02 26.78 -19.10
CA PRO A 752 13.39 25.73 -20.04
C PRO A 752 14.33 24.69 -19.43
N VAL A 753 14.17 23.42 -19.84
CA VAL A 753 14.98 22.29 -19.34
C VAL A 753 16.49 22.52 -19.48
N PRO A 754 17.03 23.10 -20.60
CA PRO A 754 18.46 23.40 -20.69
C PRO A 754 18.94 24.43 -19.64
N GLU A 755 18.10 25.41 -19.29
CA GLU A 755 18.41 26.40 -18.25
C GLU A 755 18.44 25.75 -16.86
N ALA A 756 17.47 24.89 -16.56
CA ALA A 756 17.43 24.12 -15.34
C ALA A 756 18.63 23.16 -15.20
N ALA A 757 19.07 22.53 -16.31
CA ALA A 757 20.27 21.71 -16.33
C ALA A 757 21.52 22.54 -16.03
N ALA A 758 21.68 23.70 -16.67
CA ALA A 758 22.81 24.61 -16.42
C ALA A 758 22.83 25.15 -14.98
N LEU A 759 21.67 25.40 -14.40
CA LEU A 759 21.56 25.80 -12.99
C LEU A 759 21.99 24.69 -12.05
N ARG A 760 21.51 23.45 -12.30
CA ARG A 760 21.91 22.26 -11.55
C ARG A 760 23.43 22.04 -11.62
N ASP A 761 24.01 22.14 -12.79
CA ASP A 761 25.44 21.91 -13.00
C ASP A 761 26.29 22.97 -12.27
N ARG A 762 25.91 24.25 -12.33
CA ARG A 762 26.53 25.33 -11.53
C ARG A 762 26.38 25.11 -10.02
N TYR A 763 25.21 24.63 -9.57
CA TYR A 763 25.00 24.28 -8.17
C TYR A 763 26.00 23.21 -7.72
N PHE A 764 26.12 22.11 -8.46
CA PHE A 764 27.03 21.03 -8.14
C PHE A 764 28.51 21.34 -8.41
N GLU A 765 28.83 22.30 -9.28
CA GLU A 765 30.17 22.82 -9.39
C GLU A 765 30.62 23.53 -8.12
N ARG A 766 29.67 24.24 -7.46
CA ARG A 766 29.94 24.95 -6.21
C ARG A 766 29.88 24.03 -4.99
N PHE A 767 28.93 23.10 -4.98
CA PHE A 767 28.67 22.16 -3.87
C PHE A 767 28.96 20.72 -4.32
N GLY A 768 30.21 20.46 -4.66
CA GLY A 768 30.61 19.19 -5.25
C GLY A 768 30.48 18.01 -4.30
N LYS A 769 30.76 18.19 -3.00
CA LYS A 769 30.61 17.12 -2.00
C LYS A 769 29.14 16.75 -1.77
N VAL A 770 28.20 17.69 -1.97
CA VAL A 770 26.76 17.37 -1.95
C VAL A 770 26.43 16.41 -3.07
N ARG A 771 26.89 16.67 -4.29
CA ARG A 771 26.70 15.73 -5.42
C ARG A 771 27.26 14.35 -5.12
N ASP A 772 28.53 14.29 -4.70
CA ASP A 772 29.24 13.06 -4.43
C ASP A 772 28.56 12.25 -3.33
N TYR A 773 28.03 12.91 -2.31
CA TYR A 773 27.21 12.31 -1.24
C TYR A 773 25.91 11.70 -1.80
N LEU A 774 25.14 12.46 -2.57
CA LEU A 774 23.86 12.00 -3.14
C LEU A 774 24.06 10.81 -4.10
N GLU A 775 25.07 10.87 -4.97
CA GLU A 775 25.40 9.75 -5.87
C GLU A 775 25.90 8.52 -5.08
N GLY A 776 26.67 8.75 -4.01
CA GLY A 776 27.14 7.72 -3.10
C GLY A 776 26.00 7.00 -2.38
N LEU A 777 24.97 7.72 -1.92
CA LEU A 777 23.79 7.13 -1.27
C LEU A 777 23.07 6.13 -2.17
N VAL A 778 22.83 6.49 -3.43
CA VAL A 778 22.16 5.59 -4.38
C VAL A 778 23.02 4.36 -4.69
N ALA A 779 24.34 4.56 -4.86
CA ALA A 779 25.27 3.47 -5.13
C ALA A 779 25.33 2.48 -3.95
N GLN A 780 25.43 3.01 -2.72
CA GLN A 780 25.43 2.20 -1.49
C GLN A 780 24.10 1.46 -1.30
N ALA A 781 22.97 2.17 -1.49
CA ALA A 781 21.65 1.55 -1.35
C ALA A 781 21.42 0.40 -2.35
N ARG A 782 21.99 0.50 -3.56
CA ARG A 782 21.95 -0.61 -4.53
C ARG A 782 22.78 -1.82 -4.10
N ALA A 783 23.91 -1.59 -3.42
CA ALA A 783 24.76 -2.65 -2.91
C ALA A 783 24.13 -3.32 -1.68
N ASP A 784 23.72 -2.53 -0.69
CA ASP A 784 23.31 -2.99 0.62
C ASP A 784 21.81 -3.36 0.70
N GLY A 785 20.98 -2.81 -0.22
CA GLY A 785 19.53 -3.00 -0.24
C GLY A 785 18.77 -2.03 0.65
N TYR A 786 19.46 -1.14 1.37
CA TYR A 786 18.87 -0.14 2.27
C TYR A 786 19.69 1.15 2.32
N THR A 787 19.08 2.20 2.86
CA THR A 787 19.76 3.41 3.35
C THR A 787 19.54 3.54 4.86
N GLN A 788 20.36 4.34 5.54
CA GLN A 788 20.26 4.54 6.98
C GLN A 788 20.40 6.01 7.36
N THR A 789 19.78 6.40 8.49
CA THR A 789 19.96 7.70 9.13
C THR A 789 21.32 7.79 9.84
N MET A 790 21.71 8.97 10.29
CA MET A 790 22.90 9.15 11.11
C MET A 790 22.84 8.41 12.47
N PHE A 791 21.64 8.00 12.88
CA PHE A 791 21.41 7.21 14.09
C PHE A 791 21.28 5.72 13.82
N GLY A 792 21.45 5.28 12.57
CA GLY A 792 21.43 3.87 12.19
C GLY A 792 20.05 3.32 11.80
N ARG A 793 18.98 4.11 11.83
CA ARG A 793 17.65 3.70 11.36
C ARG A 793 17.70 3.32 9.90
N ARG A 794 17.31 2.09 9.55
CA ARG A 794 17.35 1.57 8.18
C ARG A 794 16.04 1.80 7.45
N ARG A 795 16.15 2.03 6.15
CA ARG A 795 15.04 1.97 5.20
C ARG A 795 15.39 1.03 4.06
N TYR A 796 14.69 -0.09 3.98
CA TYR A 796 14.90 -1.08 2.93
C TYR A 796 14.28 -0.62 1.61
N LEU A 797 14.99 -0.85 0.48
CA LEU A 797 14.66 -0.34 -0.83
C LEU A 797 14.78 -1.44 -1.91
N PRO A 798 13.98 -2.50 -1.83
CA PRO A 798 14.06 -3.64 -2.75
C PRO A 798 13.84 -3.25 -4.21
N ASP A 799 13.03 -2.22 -4.47
CA ASP A 799 12.71 -1.75 -5.82
C ASP A 799 13.89 -1.09 -6.55
N LEU A 800 15.03 -0.82 -5.89
CA LEU A 800 16.26 -0.37 -6.56
C LEU A 800 16.78 -1.37 -7.60
N ARG A 801 16.41 -2.66 -7.46
CA ARG A 801 16.78 -3.74 -8.40
C ARG A 801 15.63 -4.11 -9.34
N SER A 802 14.50 -3.39 -9.30
CA SER A 802 13.34 -3.65 -10.15
C SER A 802 13.68 -3.48 -11.64
N SER A 803 13.18 -4.38 -12.48
CA SER A 803 13.20 -4.23 -13.94
C SER A 803 12.29 -3.09 -14.41
N ASN A 804 11.27 -2.73 -13.61
CA ASN A 804 10.39 -1.60 -13.88
C ASN A 804 11.12 -0.27 -13.61
N ARG A 805 11.32 0.50 -14.67
CA ARG A 805 12.02 1.79 -14.59
C ARG A 805 11.38 2.77 -13.62
N GLN A 806 10.06 2.87 -13.62
CA GLN A 806 9.34 3.82 -12.77
C GLN A 806 9.49 3.48 -11.28
N ARG A 807 9.39 2.19 -10.91
CA ARG A 807 9.64 1.74 -9.54
C ARG A 807 11.07 2.00 -9.11
N ARG A 808 12.03 1.68 -10.00
CA ARG A 808 13.46 1.94 -9.71
C ARG A 808 13.75 3.42 -9.48
N GLU A 809 13.20 4.32 -10.33
CA GLU A 809 13.37 5.78 -10.15
C GLU A 809 12.69 6.29 -8.86
N MET A 810 11.57 5.69 -8.45
CA MET A 810 10.94 6.00 -7.16
C MET A 810 11.80 5.54 -5.98
N ALA A 811 12.38 4.34 -6.05
CA ALA A 811 13.26 3.82 -5.03
C ALA A 811 14.58 4.63 -4.92
N GLU A 812 15.14 5.10 -6.04
CA GLU A 812 16.29 6.00 -6.06
C GLU A 812 16.01 7.33 -5.35
N ARG A 813 14.83 7.94 -5.60
CA ARG A 813 14.40 9.15 -4.85
C ARG A 813 14.21 8.86 -3.36
N ALA A 814 13.64 7.71 -3.03
CA ALA A 814 13.49 7.29 -1.64
C ALA A 814 14.86 7.09 -0.95
N ALA A 815 15.85 6.57 -1.67
CA ALA A 815 17.22 6.41 -1.18
C ALA A 815 17.89 7.74 -0.84
N LEU A 816 17.63 8.77 -1.64
CA LEU A 816 18.17 10.13 -1.41
C LEU A 816 17.51 10.81 -0.21
N ASN A 817 16.18 10.67 -0.09
CA ASN A 817 15.41 11.40 0.91
C ASN A 817 15.50 10.79 2.31
N ALA A 818 15.51 9.46 2.42
CA ALA A 818 15.36 8.78 3.70
C ALA A 818 16.46 9.10 4.73
N PRO A 819 17.76 9.17 4.39
CA PRO A 819 18.79 9.51 5.37
C PRO A 819 18.62 10.92 5.94
N ILE A 820 18.25 11.90 5.13
CA ILE A 820 18.12 13.29 5.53
C ILE A 820 16.84 13.48 6.34
N GLN A 821 15.69 13.06 5.79
CA GLN A 821 14.39 13.20 6.48
C GLN A 821 14.31 12.34 7.74
N GLY A 822 14.88 11.13 7.70
CA GLY A 822 14.91 10.26 8.87
C GLY A 822 15.82 10.82 9.96
N SER A 823 16.99 11.33 9.63
CA SER A 823 17.87 11.98 10.62
C SER A 823 17.23 13.23 11.22
N ALA A 824 16.48 14.02 10.42
CA ALA A 824 15.71 15.13 10.95
C ALA A 824 14.62 14.65 11.93
N ALA A 825 13.89 13.60 11.58
CA ALA A 825 12.88 13.02 12.47
C ALA A 825 13.48 12.50 13.78
N ASP A 826 14.60 11.79 13.72
CA ASP A 826 15.31 11.30 14.90
C ASP A 826 15.78 12.46 15.80
N ILE A 827 16.31 13.55 15.22
CA ILE A 827 16.69 14.77 15.95
C ILE A 827 15.49 15.40 16.67
N VAL A 828 14.35 15.53 15.98
CA VAL A 828 13.12 16.07 16.59
C VAL A 828 12.67 15.18 17.75
N LYS A 829 12.70 13.87 17.63
CA LYS A 829 12.37 12.92 18.71
C LYS A 829 13.27 13.08 19.92
N ILE A 830 14.57 13.18 19.70
CA ILE A 830 15.56 13.44 20.78
C ILE A 830 15.30 14.79 21.45
N ALA A 831 15.04 15.83 20.65
CA ALA A 831 14.74 17.15 21.17
C ALA A 831 13.46 17.17 22.04
N MET A 832 12.39 16.48 21.60
CA MET A 832 11.16 16.32 22.39
C MET A 832 11.42 15.73 23.76
N MET A 833 12.14 14.62 23.83
CA MET A 833 12.48 13.97 25.09
C MET A 833 13.36 14.87 25.97
N ASN A 834 14.40 15.47 25.40
CA ASN A 834 15.31 16.37 26.13
C ASN A 834 14.58 17.61 26.67
N VAL A 835 13.62 18.18 25.94
CA VAL A 835 12.79 19.31 26.38
C VAL A 835 11.95 18.90 27.59
N VAL A 836 11.21 17.79 27.50
CA VAL A 836 10.32 17.34 28.57
C VAL A 836 11.09 16.97 29.83
N ASP A 837 12.22 16.29 29.68
CA ASP A 837 13.11 15.97 30.82
C ASP A 837 13.64 17.24 31.50
N ALA A 838 14.06 18.23 30.72
CA ALA A 838 14.55 19.51 31.26
C ALA A 838 13.45 20.33 31.97
N LEU A 839 12.20 20.31 31.43
CA LEU A 839 11.05 20.93 32.09
C LEU A 839 10.77 20.27 33.44
N SER A 840 10.79 18.95 33.50
CA SER A 840 10.61 18.18 34.74
C SER A 840 11.71 18.52 35.77
N GLN A 841 12.98 18.54 35.35
CA GLN A 841 14.12 18.84 36.19
C GLN A 841 14.08 20.27 36.72
N ALA A 842 13.58 21.23 35.93
CA ALA A 842 13.39 22.60 36.31
C ALA A 842 12.15 22.83 37.19
N GLY A 843 11.28 21.84 37.37
CA GLY A 843 10.03 21.92 38.11
C GLY A 843 9.01 22.85 37.46
N LEU A 844 9.06 23.03 36.12
CA LEU A 844 8.10 23.83 35.38
C LEU A 844 6.79 23.06 35.16
N THR A 845 5.68 23.80 35.13
CA THR A 845 4.33 23.27 34.87
C THR A 845 3.94 23.35 33.38
N SER A 846 4.68 24.15 32.64
CA SER A 846 4.58 24.24 31.16
C SER A 846 4.82 22.86 30.53
N ARG A 847 4.13 22.54 29.42
CA ARG A 847 4.10 21.18 28.90
C ARG A 847 4.05 21.13 27.37
N LEU A 848 4.61 20.05 26.79
CA LEU A 848 4.57 19.77 25.36
C LEU A 848 3.19 19.20 25.00
N LEU A 849 2.56 19.72 23.94
CA LEU A 849 1.23 19.32 23.49
C LEU A 849 1.26 18.52 22.19
N VAL A 850 1.90 19.07 21.16
CA VAL A 850 1.81 18.55 19.79
C VAL A 850 3.15 18.71 19.08
N GLN A 851 3.48 17.74 18.24
CA GLN A 851 4.57 17.80 17.29
C GLN A 851 3.99 17.80 15.87
N ILE A 852 4.35 18.81 15.06
CA ILE A 852 3.87 18.96 13.68
C ILE A 852 5.05 19.27 12.78
N HIS A 853 5.42 18.34 11.89
CA HIS A 853 6.61 18.41 11.05
C HIS A 853 7.88 18.60 11.88
N ASP A 854 8.49 19.80 11.85
CA ASP A 854 9.70 20.16 12.57
C ASP A 854 9.39 21.13 13.73
N GLU A 855 8.08 21.36 14.02
CA GLU A 855 7.54 22.29 15.02
C GLU A 855 7.11 21.55 16.29
N LEU A 856 7.46 22.08 17.46
CA LEU A 856 6.95 21.71 18.77
C LEU A 856 6.02 22.80 19.29
N LEU A 857 4.83 22.40 19.76
CA LEU A 857 3.84 23.31 20.35
C LEU A 857 3.66 22.99 21.83
N LEU A 858 3.87 24.01 22.68
CA LEU A 858 3.84 23.88 24.15
C LEU A 858 2.79 24.81 24.74
N GLU A 859 2.20 24.43 25.87
CA GLU A 859 1.45 25.33 26.76
C GLU A 859 2.38 25.97 27.78
N VAL A 860 2.23 27.29 27.95
CA VAL A 860 3.05 28.12 28.84
C VAL A 860 2.28 28.40 30.11
N ALA A 861 2.79 27.94 31.25
CA ALA A 861 2.20 28.26 32.53
C ALA A 861 2.51 29.71 32.95
N PRO A 862 1.66 30.33 33.79
CA PRO A 862 1.83 31.72 34.20
C PRO A 862 3.20 32.03 34.81
N GLY A 863 3.92 32.98 34.20
CA GLY A 863 5.23 33.41 34.63
C GLY A 863 6.41 32.52 34.20
N GLU A 864 6.19 31.43 33.45
CA GLU A 864 7.24 30.49 33.02
C GLU A 864 7.80 30.78 31.63
N ALA A 865 7.24 31.71 30.87
CA ALA A 865 7.56 31.95 29.45
C ALA A 865 9.07 32.09 29.19
N THR A 866 9.80 32.88 29.96
CA THR A 866 11.23 33.12 29.76
C THR A 866 12.08 31.88 30.08
N ALA A 867 11.73 31.16 31.12
CA ALA A 867 12.45 29.93 31.50
C ALA A 867 12.18 28.81 30.47
N LEU A 868 10.93 28.65 30.04
CA LEU A 868 10.53 27.72 29.01
C LEU A 868 11.25 27.99 27.69
N GLU A 869 11.25 29.24 27.22
CA GLU A 869 11.94 29.60 25.96
C GLU A 869 13.44 29.30 26.03
N ALA A 870 14.09 29.55 27.15
CA ALA A 870 15.51 29.26 27.32
C ALA A 870 15.79 27.76 27.25
N ILE A 871 14.96 26.90 27.90
CA ILE A 871 15.08 25.47 27.88
C ILE A 871 14.83 24.94 26.47
N VAL A 872 13.73 25.36 25.81
CA VAL A 872 13.34 24.88 24.48
C VAL A 872 14.43 25.20 23.45
N ARG A 873 14.93 26.45 23.44
CA ARG A 873 16.04 26.84 22.56
C ARG A 873 17.29 26.02 22.80
N ASP A 874 17.68 25.80 24.06
CA ASP A 874 18.88 25.04 24.41
C ASP A 874 18.73 23.58 23.95
N LYS A 875 17.64 22.89 24.31
CA LYS A 875 17.46 21.49 24.05
C LYS A 875 17.15 21.15 22.59
N MET A 876 16.52 22.07 21.86
CA MET A 876 16.33 21.92 20.40
C MET A 876 17.61 22.29 19.62
N ALA A 877 18.42 23.22 20.08
CA ALA A 877 19.67 23.60 19.40
C ALA A 877 20.80 22.55 19.58
N THR A 878 20.77 21.78 20.67
CA THR A 878 21.87 20.87 21.05
C THR A 878 21.47 19.41 21.26
N PRO A 879 20.50 18.84 20.51
CA PRO A 879 20.14 17.41 20.68
C PRO A 879 21.24 16.47 20.21
N VAL A 880 22.10 16.95 19.30
CA VAL A 880 23.22 16.22 18.69
C VAL A 880 24.31 17.18 18.22
N GLU A 881 25.57 16.74 18.20
CA GLU A 881 26.67 17.53 17.63
C GLU A 881 26.65 17.48 16.08
N LEU A 882 26.52 18.63 15.45
CA LEU A 882 26.60 18.81 14.00
C LEU A 882 27.72 19.80 13.63
N SER A 883 28.20 19.73 12.40
CA SER A 883 29.17 20.70 11.83
C SER A 883 28.55 22.08 11.57
N VAL A 884 27.24 22.22 11.68
CA VAL A 884 26.46 23.45 11.52
C VAL A 884 25.50 23.62 12.71
N PRO A 885 25.21 24.84 13.16
CA PRO A 885 24.29 25.09 14.25
C PRO A 885 22.86 24.70 13.85
N LEU A 886 22.05 24.17 14.78
CA LEU A 886 20.61 24.07 14.64
C LEU A 886 19.99 25.37 15.13
N ASP A 887 19.29 26.08 14.25
CA ASP A 887 18.62 27.33 14.55
C ASP A 887 17.13 27.08 14.80
N VAL A 888 16.63 27.65 15.93
CA VAL A 888 15.27 27.41 16.40
C VAL A 888 14.53 28.75 16.47
N ALA A 889 13.50 28.87 15.63
CA ALA A 889 12.58 30.01 15.72
C ALA A 889 11.56 29.74 16.83
N VAL A 890 11.32 30.71 17.68
CA VAL A 890 10.36 30.61 18.79
C VAL A 890 9.43 31.82 18.81
N GLY A 891 8.11 31.53 18.84
CA GLY A 891 7.06 32.51 19.02
C GLY A 891 6.14 32.17 20.18
N ILE A 892 5.56 33.16 20.81
CA ILE A 892 4.64 33.04 21.96
C ILE A 892 3.37 33.84 21.68
N GLY A 893 2.21 33.22 21.87
CA GLY A 893 0.92 33.87 21.64
C GLY A 893 -0.23 33.16 22.32
N ARG A 894 -1.39 33.82 22.42
CA ARG A 894 -2.58 33.21 23.04
C ARG A 894 -3.21 32.11 22.22
N SER A 895 -2.91 32.05 20.94
CA SER A 895 -3.33 31.00 20.05
C SER A 895 -2.14 30.52 19.22
N TRP A 896 -2.25 29.34 18.59
CA TRP A 896 -1.22 28.84 17.70
C TRP A 896 -0.93 29.78 16.53
N GLN A 897 -1.97 30.44 15.97
CA GLN A 897 -1.79 31.48 14.97
C GLN A 897 -0.87 32.60 15.45
N LEU A 898 -1.07 33.09 16.68
CA LEU A 898 -0.30 34.20 17.25
C LEU A 898 1.09 33.79 17.76
N ALA A 899 1.29 32.50 18.01
CA ALA A 899 2.58 31.90 18.35
C ALA A 899 3.42 31.56 17.12
N ALA A 900 2.82 31.51 15.90
CA ALA A 900 3.55 31.26 14.66
C ALA A 900 4.54 32.41 14.37
N HIS A 901 5.71 32.08 13.77
CA HIS A 901 6.83 32.97 13.48
C HIS A 901 7.21 32.95 12.00
#